data_e2e9fcce72a21d536d441e60d62f2d12
#
_entry.id   e2e9fcce72a21d536d441e60d62f2d12
#
_cell.length_a   1.000
_cell.length_b   1.000
_cell.length_c   1.000
_cell.angle_alpha   90.00
_cell.angle_beta   90.00
_cell.angle_gamma   90.00
#
_symmetry.space_group_name_H-M   'P 1'
#
loop_
_entity.id
_entity.type
_entity.pdbx_description
1 polymer ?
#
loop_
_entity_poly.entity_id
_entity_poly.type
_entity_poly.pdbx_seq_one_letter_code
_entity_poly.pdbx_strand_id
1 'polypeptide(L)'
;MFERFTERARQVVVLAQEEARTLKHNYIGTEHILLGLLREEEGLAARVLESLDITVERVRAQVVRIVGSGEEVTSGQIPFTPRAKKVLELALREALSLGHNYIGTEHILLGLVRENEGVAARILLDFDADSDKIRNEVIRMLSGPGGRRPGQSGQGSGTGAGSQAEGGKKSSKLLDQFGRNLTKLAEDGKLDPVVGRETEIERIMQIVSRRTKNNPVLLGEPGVGKTAVVEGLASRIIKGEVPEMLRNKQIYTLDLAALVAGSKYRGEFEERLKKVMKEIAQRGDIVLFIDEIHNLVGAGAAEGAIDAASILKPALARGEIQTIGATTLDEYRKYLERDSALERRFQQIRVEPPTPEQTVKILEGLRERYEQHHKVQISDEALEAAAELADRYISDRFLPDKAIDLIDEAASRMRIKSMTAPPVYRDLEEEIETARREKEAAIEAQEFEKAANLRDTERQLTTRKRQLEEEWADGEETERPILGEEEIADIVSMWTGIPVFKLTEAETKKLIEMEGELHKRVIGQEAAIEAVSKAIRRSRAGIKDPKRPAGSFVFLGPSGVGKTELARTLAEFLFGDEDSMIRIDMSEYMEKHAVSRLVGSPPGYVGYDEGGQLTEAVRRKPYSVLLLDEIEKAHPDVFNILLQILEDGRLTDSQGRTVDFRNTIIIMTSNIGANEIARNQGIGFTVSDDTGITYDDMKGRIMSELRKVFRPEFLNRIDEVIVFHKLTREEVREIIELMIGRVRQQVADHELMLELDNGAKDFLVDKGWDPSMGARPLRRAIQRYIEDPLADEVLKAGGGDSVAGSLVTVKRNESGDDEDQPLKLKITKPRKKKKKEEEPEKVGVASTSDTTSTTKPSEPAAGGDSAESAAE
;
A
#
# COMPACT_ATOMS: atom_id res chain seq x y z
N MET A 1 18.48 -14.93 5.32
CA MET A 1 18.29 -15.83 6.49
C MET A 1 18.58 -15.13 7.82
N PHE A 2 19.68 -14.36 7.92
CA PHE A 2 20.08 -13.65 9.16
C PHE A 2 19.23 -12.44 9.53
N GLU A 3 18.40 -11.91 8.64
CA GLU A 3 17.48 -10.78 8.88
C GLU A 3 16.44 -11.05 9.96
N ARG A 4 16.05 -12.30 10.14
CA ARG A 4 15.06 -12.72 11.16
C ARG A 4 15.67 -13.13 12.49
N PHE A 5 17.01 -13.05 12.63
CA PHE A 5 17.70 -13.38 13.88
C PHE A 5 17.58 -12.22 14.85
N THR A 6 17.27 -12.52 16.11
CA THR A 6 17.40 -11.54 17.20
C THR A 6 18.87 -11.16 17.36
N GLU A 7 19.14 -10.02 18.01
CA GLU A 7 20.51 -9.56 18.26
C GLU A 7 21.31 -10.64 19.00
N ARG A 8 20.73 -11.26 20.03
CA ARG A 8 21.36 -12.36 20.76
C ARG A 8 21.63 -13.60 19.91
N ALA A 9 20.71 -13.93 19.00
CA ALA A 9 20.91 -15.05 18.08
C ALA A 9 22.05 -14.78 17.06
N ARG A 10 22.27 -13.52 16.67
CA ARG A 10 23.44 -13.09 15.89
C ARG A 10 24.73 -13.21 16.70
N GLN A 11 24.69 -12.79 17.96
CA GLN A 11 25.80 -12.91 18.90
C GLN A 11 26.27 -14.36 19.07
N VAL A 12 25.34 -15.32 19.17
CA VAL A 12 25.67 -16.77 19.21
C VAL A 12 26.50 -17.19 18.01
N VAL A 13 26.18 -16.69 16.81
CA VAL A 13 26.95 -17.02 15.60
C VAL A 13 28.38 -16.45 15.65
N VAL A 14 28.53 -15.23 16.17
CA VAL A 14 29.84 -14.60 16.38
C VAL A 14 30.65 -15.38 17.41
N LEU A 15 30.04 -15.70 18.55
CA LEU A 15 30.68 -16.49 19.63
C LEU A 15 31.05 -17.90 19.17
N ALA A 16 30.24 -18.54 18.32
CA ALA A 16 30.55 -19.82 17.67
C ALA A 16 31.79 -19.73 16.77
N GLN A 17 31.98 -18.62 16.08
CA GLN A 17 33.18 -18.37 15.26
C GLN A 17 34.42 -18.15 16.14
N GLU A 18 34.27 -17.46 17.26
CA GLU A 18 35.37 -17.28 18.22
C GLU A 18 35.80 -18.60 18.85
N GLU A 19 34.83 -19.46 19.24
CA GLU A 19 35.15 -20.79 19.82
C GLU A 19 35.85 -21.69 18.78
N ALA A 20 35.42 -21.60 17.49
CA ALA A 20 36.11 -22.32 16.39
C ALA A 20 37.57 -21.86 16.27
N ARG A 21 37.84 -20.54 16.38
CA ARG A 21 39.22 -19.99 16.42
C ARG A 21 40.01 -20.43 17.62
N THR A 22 39.39 -20.40 18.81
CA THR A 22 40.02 -20.82 20.08
C THR A 22 40.45 -22.29 20.04
N LEU A 23 39.61 -23.15 19.39
CA LEU A 23 39.91 -24.57 19.20
C LEU A 23 40.78 -24.85 17.96
N LYS A 24 41.19 -23.79 17.23
CA LYS A 24 42.00 -23.83 15.99
C LYS A 24 41.34 -24.66 14.87
N HIS A 25 40.03 -24.61 14.76
CA HIS A 25 39.26 -25.27 13.69
C HIS A 25 39.06 -24.32 12.50
N ASN A 26 39.18 -24.86 11.28
CA ASN A 26 38.97 -24.12 10.03
C ASN A 26 37.54 -24.20 9.51
N TYR A 27 36.58 -24.63 10.36
CA TYR A 27 35.15 -24.72 10.07
C TYR A 27 34.31 -24.41 11.33
N ILE A 28 33.05 -23.96 11.12
CA ILE A 28 32.08 -23.82 12.18
C ILE A 28 31.13 -25.03 12.14
N GLY A 29 31.28 -25.93 13.10
CA GLY A 29 30.44 -27.10 13.28
C GLY A 29 29.28 -26.90 14.26
N THR A 30 28.48 -27.94 14.46
CA THR A 30 27.35 -27.93 15.42
C THR A 30 27.86 -27.74 16.86
N GLU A 31 29.04 -28.29 17.22
CA GLU A 31 29.72 -28.14 18.50
C GLU A 31 30.07 -26.69 18.80
N HIS A 32 30.48 -25.91 17.81
CA HIS A 32 30.78 -24.49 18.00
C HIS A 32 29.53 -23.67 18.21
N ILE A 33 28.42 -24.02 17.55
CA ILE A 33 27.11 -23.40 17.79
C ILE A 33 26.64 -23.69 19.22
N LEU A 34 26.82 -24.91 19.73
CA LEU A 34 26.48 -25.25 21.11
C LEU A 34 27.32 -24.44 22.12
N LEU A 35 28.63 -24.29 21.89
CA LEU A 35 29.50 -23.45 22.72
C LEU A 35 29.10 -21.97 22.66
N GLY A 36 28.74 -21.46 21.47
CA GLY A 36 28.22 -20.10 21.29
C GLY A 36 26.92 -19.85 22.06
N LEU A 37 25.99 -20.82 22.05
CA LEU A 37 24.75 -20.75 22.85
C LEU A 37 24.99 -20.68 24.36
N LEU A 38 25.99 -21.41 24.85
CA LEU A 38 26.34 -21.42 26.26
C LEU A 38 27.07 -20.15 26.69
N ARG A 39 27.86 -19.53 25.81
CA ARG A 39 28.55 -18.26 26.09
C ARG A 39 27.65 -17.03 26.06
N GLU A 40 26.49 -17.12 25.42
CA GLU A 40 25.46 -16.08 25.45
C GLU A 40 24.62 -16.23 26.72
N GLU A 41 25.19 -15.84 27.86
CA GLU A 41 24.66 -16.07 29.24
C GLU A 41 23.25 -15.50 29.46
N GLU A 42 22.92 -14.40 28.80
CA GLU A 42 21.57 -13.79 28.87
C GLU A 42 20.54 -14.50 28.00
N GLY A 43 20.95 -15.38 27.08
CA GLY A 43 20.08 -16.12 26.17
C GLY A 43 19.22 -17.15 26.92
N LEU A 44 17.99 -17.38 26.40
CA LEU A 44 17.10 -18.40 26.99
C LEU A 44 17.70 -19.79 26.86
N ALA A 45 18.44 -20.06 25.77
CA ALA A 45 19.10 -21.31 25.53
C ALA A 45 20.19 -21.62 26.60
N ALA A 46 20.98 -20.62 26.98
CA ALA A 46 22.00 -20.78 28.01
C ALA A 46 21.36 -21.17 29.36
N ARG A 47 20.27 -20.47 29.75
CA ARG A 47 19.53 -20.79 30.99
C ARG A 47 18.91 -22.18 30.97
N VAL A 48 18.42 -22.66 29.83
CA VAL A 48 17.89 -24.02 29.67
C VAL A 48 19.02 -25.04 29.84
N LEU A 49 20.17 -24.83 29.21
CA LEU A 49 21.31 -25.72 29.30
C LEU A 49 21.92 -25.72 30.70
N GLU A 50 22.01 -24.58 31.37
CA GLU A 50 22.45 -24.43 32.74
C GLU A 50 21.50 -25.13 33.73
N SER A 51 20.18 -25.07 33.54
CA SER A 51 19.19 -25.81 34.33
C SER A 51 19.32 -27.34 34.22
N LEU A 52 20.01 -27.82 33.16
CA LEU A 52 20.33 -29.23 32.93
C LEU A 52 21.77 -29.56 33.34
N ASP A 53 22.47 -28.69 34.10
CA ASP A 53 23.86 -28.84 34.57
C ASP A 53 24.90 -28.95 33.43
N ILE A 54 24.62 -28.31 32.27
CA ILE A 54 25.50 -28.27 31.09
C ILE A 54 26.21 -26.94 31.06
N THR A 55 27.50 -26.92 31.36
CA THR A 55 28.35 -25.73 31.41
C THR A 55 29.32 -25.65 30.24
N VAL A 56 29.79 -24.41 29.90
CA VAL A 56 30.75 -24.16 28.81
C VAL A 56 32.02 -25.02 28.96
N GLU A 57 32.59 -25.13 30.18
CA GLU A 57 33.83 -25.86 30.44
C GLU A 57 33.65 -27.35 30.15
N ARG A 58 32.53 -27.92 30.60
CA ARG A 58 32.24 -29.36 30.43
C ARG A 58 32.03 -29.68 28.96
N VAL A 59 31.31 -28.83 28.20
CA VAL A 59 31.09 -29.02 26.76
C VAL A 59 32.39 -28.83 26.00
N ARG A 60 33.22 -27.82 26.36
CA ARG A 60 34.53 -27.61 25.71
C ARG A 60 35.46 -28.79 25.92
N ALA A 61 35.51 -29.36 27.08
CA ALA A 61 36.29 -30.58 27.36
C ALA A 61 35.84 -31.78 26.52
N GLN A 62 34.52 -31.95 26.33
CA GLN A 62 33.98 -33.01 25.46
C GLN A 62 34.25 -32.74 23.96
N VAL A 63 34.17 -31.48 23.51
CA VAL A 63 34.51 -31.13 22.10
C VAL A 63 35.98 -31.49 21.84
N VAL A 64 36.90 -31.09 22.72
CA VAL A 64 38.34 -31.43 22.57
C VAL A 64 38.56 -32.95 22.60
N ARG A 65 37.77 -33.69 23.38
CA ARG A 65 37.86 -35.15 23.42
C ARG A 65 37.37 -35.87 22.16
N ILE A 66 36.29 -35.35 21.54
CA ILE A 66 35.63 -35.99 20.40
C ILE A 66 36.24 -35.53 19.08
N VAL A 67 36.55 -34.26 18.95
CA VAL A 67 36.98 -33.63 17.68
C VAL A 67 38.49 -33.38 17.70
N GLY A 68 39.09 -33.13 18.85
CA GLY A 68 40.50 -32.72 18.98
C GLY A 68 40.65 -31.19 18.91
N SER A 69 41.91 -30.72 18.92
CA SER A 69 42.24 -29.33 18.61
C SER A 69 42.98 -29.27 17.28
N GLY A 70 42.69 -28.27 16.45
CA GLY A 70 43.31 -28.09 15.13
C GLY A 70 44.77 -27.63 15.22
N GLU A 71 45.53 -27.73 14.12
CA GLU A 71 46.98 -27.42 14.08
C GLU A 71 47.26 -25.97 13.67
N GLU A 72 46.37 -25.28 12.87
CA GLU A 72 46.64 -23.95 12.36
C GLU A 72 45.44 -22.97 12.52
N VAL A 73 45.74 -21.69 12.82
CA VAL A 73 44.78 -20.60 12.87
C VAL A 73 44.67 -19.94 11.50
N THR A 74 43.57 -20.13 10.81
CA THR A 74 43.27 -19.43 9.53
C THR A 74 42.86 -17.98 9.80
N SER A 75 43.58 -17.03 9.22
CA SER A 75 43.22 -15.60 9.20
C SER A 75 42.16 -15.38 8.06
N GLY A 76 40.86 -15.51 8.40
CA GLY A 76 39.79 -15.31 7.41
C GLY A 76 38.39 -15.66 7.96
N GLN A 77 37.35 -15.50 7.13
CA GLN A 77 36.01 -16.01 7.47
C GLN A 77 35.98 -17.53 7.45
N ILE A 78 35.61 -18.11 8.60
CA ILE A 78 35.53 -19.56 8.76
C ILE A 78 34.19 -20.06 8.20
N PRO A 79 34.13 -21.03 7.26
CA PRO A 79 32.90 -21.53 6.66
C PRO A 79 32.09 -22.44 7.62
N PHE A 80 30.77 -22.39 7.50
CA PHE A 80 29.89 -23.33 8.19
C PHE A 80 29.89 -24.71 7.54
N THR A 81 29.89 -25.74 8.36
CA THR A 81 29.66 -27.12 7.86
C THR A 81 28.22 -27.25 7.32
N PRO A 82 27.97 -28.22 6.42
CA PRO A 82 26.63 -28.49 5.93
C PRO A 82 25.61 -28.78 7.04
N ARG A 83 26.04 -29.44 8.11
CA ARG A 83 25.20 -29.72 9.28
C ARG A 83 24.91 -28.47 10.12
N ALA A 84 25.88 -27.60 10.30
CA ALA A 84 25.68 -26.32 10.99
C ALA A 84 24.69 -25.42 10.22
N LYS A 85 24.75 -25.40 8.88
CA LYS A 85 23.74 -24.72 8.04
C LYS A 85 22.34 -25.32 8.21
N LYS A 86 22.25 -26.66 8.25
CA LYS A 86 20.99 -27.38 8.49
C LYS A 86 20.37 -27.06 9.86
N VAL A 87 21.20 -26.89 10.91
CA VAL A 87 20.74 -26.44 12.24
C VAL A 87 20.07 -25.08 12.14
N LEU A 88 20.65 -24.11 11.43
CA LEU A 88 20.07 -22.77 11.27
C LEU A 88 18.78 -22.80 10.46
N GLU A 89 18.66 -23.69 9.47
CA GLU A 89 17.40 -23.90 8.74
C GLU A 89 16.32 -24.56 9.63
N LEU A 90 16.73 -25.53 10.46
CA LEU A 90 15.80 -26.16 11.42
C LEU A 90 15.35 -25.17 12.49
N ALA A 91 16.23 -24.26 12.94
CA ALA A 91 15.87 -23.20 13.85
C ALA A 91 14.75 -22.29 13.31
N LEU A 92 14.77 -21.97 12.01
CA LEU A 92 13.69 -21.24 11.35
C LEU A 92 12.37 -22.04 11.38
N ARG A 93 12.44 -23.34 11.12
CA ARG A 93 11.24 -24.21 11.17
C ARG A 93 10.66 -24.31 12.58
N GLU A 94 11.53 -24.43 13.61
CA GLU A 94 11.09 -24.44 15.01
C GLU A 94 10.48 -23.10 15.42
N ALA A 95 11.04 -21.96 15.00
CA ALA A 95 10.45 -20.64 15.25
C ALA A 95 9.03 -20.55 14.66
N LEU A 96 8.87 -20.94 13.40
CA LEU A 96 7.56 -20.97 12.75
C LEU A 96 6.59 -21.95 13.43
N SER A 97 7.07 -23.12 13.90
CA SER A 97 6.24 -24.10 14.62
C SER A 97 5.74 -23.62 15.98
N LEU A 98 6.49 -22.71 16.61
CA LEU A 98 6.13 -22.05 17.87
C LEU A 98 5.34 -20.75 17.67
N GLY A 99 5.04 -20.38 16.41
CA GLY A 99 4.28 -19.17 16.09
C GLY A 99 5.10 -17.87 16.16
N HIS A 100 6.44 -17.97 16.17
CA HIS A 100 7.32 -16.80 16.26
C HIS A 100 7.78 -16.37 14.85
N ASN A 101 7.81 -15.07 14.62
CA ASN A 101 8.32 -14.47 13.36
C ASN A 101 9.82 -14.11 13.41
N TYR A 102 10.46 -14.35 14.55
CA TYR A 102 11.89 -14.14 14.81
C TYR A 102 12.59 -15.44 15.22
N ILE A 103 13.92 -15.49 15.06
CA ILE A 103 14.76 -16.61 15.47
C ILE A 103 15.59 -16.18 16.70
N GLY A 104 15.21 -16.66 17.86
CA GLY A 104 15.94 -16.46 19.13
C GLY A 104 16.92 -17.61 19.42
N THR A 105 17.67 -17.50 20.52
CA THR A 105 18.64 -18.51 21.00
C THR A 105 17.97 -19.86 21.26
N GLU A 106 16.74 -19.86 21.79
CA GLU A 106 15.90 -21.04 22.01
C GLU A 106 15.61 -21.81 20.73
N HIS A 107 15.36 -21.11 19.63
CA HIS A 107 15.08 -21.75 18.35
C HIS A 107 16.32 -22.38 17.74
N ILE A 108 17.50 -21.76 17.95
CA ILE A 108 18.80 -22.36 17.55
C ILE A 108 19.07 -23.63 18.34
N LEU A 109 18.80 -23.62 19.66
CA LEU A 109 18.94 -24.81 20.51
C LEU A 109 18.01 -25.94 20.06
N LEU A 110 16.73 -25.65 19.79
CA LEU A 110 15.77 -26.63 19.28
C LEU A 110 16.18 -27.17 17.90
N GLY A 111 16.70 -26.31 17.01
CA GLY A 111 17.21 -26.73 15.70
C GLY A 111 18.42 -27.65 15.83
N LEU A 112 19.32 -27.38 16.80
CA LEU A 112 20.50 -28.18 17.06
C LEU A 112 20.15 -29.58 17.60
N VAL A 113 19.18 -29.65 18.48
CA VAL A 113 18.67 -30.91 19.04
C VAL A 113 17.95 -31.74 17.97
N ARG A 114 17.21 -31.08 17.07
CA ARG A 114 16.47 -31.75 16.00
C ARG A 114 17.35 -32.30 14.88
N GLU A 115 18.55 -31.77 14.69
CA GLU A 115 19.53 -32.25 13.69
C GLU A 115 20.03 -33.67 14.06
N ASN A 116 20.12 -34.00 15.33
CA ASN A 116 20.32 -35.33 15.94
C ASN A 116 21.53 -36.17 15.48
N GLU A 117 22.28 -35.77 14.48
CA GLU A 117 23.44 -36.52 13.93
C GLU A 117 24.77 -35.77 14.16
N GLY A 118 24.73 -34.52 14.64
CA GLY A 118 25.93 -33.71 14.84
C GLY A 118 26.67 -34.00 16.10
N VAL A 119 27.90 -33.46 16.21
CA VAL A 119 28.75 -33.59 17.41
C VAL A 119 28.04 -32.98 18.63
N ALA A 120 27.34 -31.87 18.47
CA ALA A 120 26.57 -31.25 19.54
C ALA A 120 25.45 -32.15 20.08
N ALA A 121 24.73 -32.86 19.22
CA ALA A 121 23.68 -33.78 19.62
C ALA A 121 24.27 -34.96 20.46
N ARG A 122 25.42 -35.47 20.06
CA ARG A 122 26.15 -36.52 20.84
C ARG A 122 26.57 -36.01 22.22
N ILE A 123 27.11 -34.80 22.30
CA ILE A 123 27.52 -34.19 23.55
C ILE A 123 26.31 -34.01 24.49
N LEU A 124 25.17 -33.55 23.96
CA LEU A 124 23.94 -33.38 24.74
C LEU A 124 23.41 -34.72 25.25
N LEU A 125 23.49 -35.80 24.46
CA LEU A 125 23.13 -37.16 24.89
C LEU A 125 24.08 -37.70 25.97
N ASP A 126 25.40 -37.45 25.90
CA ASP A 126 26.38 -37.80 26.94
C ASP A 126 26.10 -37.13 28.27
N PHE A 127 25.40 -35.98 28.26
CA PHE A 127 24.93 -35.28 29.47
C PHE A 127 23.50 -35.64 29.88
N ASP A 128 22.92 -36.71 29.33
CA ASP A 128 21.55 -37.18 29.61
C ASP A 128 20.46 -36.11 29.25
N ALA A 129 20.78 -35.19 28.36
CA ALA A 129 19.88 -34.16 27.86
C ALA A 129 19.33 -34.53 26.48
N ASP A 130 18.29 -35.35 26.50
CA ASP A 130 17.62 -35.75 25.26
C ASP A 130 16.71 -34.64 24.67
N SER A 131 16.26 -34.85 23.44
CA SER A 131 15.48 -33.85 22.70
C SER A 131 14.20 -33.43 23.39
N ASP A 132 13.53 -34.36 24.08
CA ASP A 132 12.26 -34.12 24.72
C ASP A 132 12.45 -33.36 26.06
N LYS A 133 13.52 -33.65 26.79
CA LYS A 133 13.88 -32.89 28.01
C LYS A 133 14.18 -31.43 27.66
N ILE A 134 15.02 -31.17 26.68
CA ILE A 134 15.40 -29.81 26.25
C ILE A 134 14.16 -29.07 25.75
N ARG A 135 13.35 -29.69 24.88
CA ARG A 135 12.12 -29.09 24.34
C ARG A 135 11.12 -28.72 25.45
N ASN A 136 10.89 -29.62 26.39
CA ASN A 136 9.97 -29.37 27.50
C ASN A 136 10.49 -28.24 28.40
N GLU A 137 11.78 -28.15 28.62
CA GLU A 137 12.39 -27.10 29.43
C GLU A 137 12.34 -25.74 28.71
N VAL A 138 12.59 -25.69 27.37
CA VAL A 138 12.40 -24.48 26.55
C VAL A 138 10.96 -24.01 26.63
N ILE A 139 9.97 -24.89 26.41
CA ILE A 139 8.54 -24.53 26.50
C ILE A 139 8.17 -24.05 27.89
N ARG A 140 8.73 -24.68 28.95
CA ARG A 140 8.50 -24.29 30.33
C ARG A 140 9.00 -22.87 30.61
N MET A 141 10.17 -22.51 30.10
CA MET A 141 10.76 -21.19 30.30
C MET A 141 10.09 -20.11 29.46
N LEU A 142 9.61 -20.45 28.27
CA LEU A 142 8.81 -19.55 27.42
C LEU A 142 7.42 -19.27 28.02
N SER A 143 6.87 -20.24 28.79
CA SER A 143 5.53 -20.11 29.37
C SER A 143 5.48 -19.34 30.73
N GLY A 144 6.61 -18.87 31.26
CA GLY A 144 6.72 -18.11 32.52
C GLY A 144 6.45 -18.93 33.80
N PRO A 145 6.62 -18.35 35.04
CA PRO A 145 6.58 -19.07 36.34
C PRO A 145 5.18 -19.45 36.80
N GLY A 146 4.29 -19.96 35.91
CA GLY A 146 2.91 -20.39 36.21
C GLY A 146 2.56 -21.82 35.83
N GLY A 147 3.43 -22.55 35.13
CA GLY A 147 3.17 -23.87 34.61
C GLY A 147 3.48 -25.03 35.54
N ARG A 148 2.47 -25.66 36.12
CA ARG A 148 2.59 -26.87 36.91
C ARG A 148 3.05 -28.07 36.08
N ARG A 149 3.99 -28.86 36.62
CA ARG A 149 4.52 -30.12 36.10
C ARG A 149 3.44 -31.18 35.82
N PRO A 150 3.47 -31.92 34.71
CA PRO A 150 2.78 -33.21 34.57
C PRO A 150 3.77 -34.37 34.88
N GLY A 151 3.37 -35.23 35.78
CA GLY A 151 3.86 -36.61 35.79
C GLY A 151 4.39 -37.11 37.12
N GLN A 152 3.51 -37.75 37.86
CA GLN A 152 3.88 -39.01 38.54
C GLN A 152 2.56 -39.76 38.91
N SER A 153 2.35 -40.90 38.26
CA SER A 153 1.36 -41.91 38.62
C SER A 153 1.81 -42.63 39.89
N GLY A 154 0.98 -42.58 40.93
CA GLY A 154 1.13 -43.38 42.14
C GLY A 154 -0.24 -43.64 42.76
N GLN A 155 -0.68 -44.89 42.73
CA GLN A 155 -1.85 -45.41 43.40
C GLN A 155 -1.78 -45.20 44.93
N GLY A 156 -2.92 -44.82 45.52
CA GLY A 156 -3.10 -44.81 46.98
C GLY A 156 -4.52 -44.44 47.36
N SER A 157 -5.33 -45.42 47.66
CA SER A 157 -6.67 -45.36 48.25
C SER A 157 -6.68 -44.76 49.63
N GLY A 158 -7.64 -43.86 49.95
CA GLY A 158 -7.90 -43.37 51.30
C GLY A 158 -9.07 -42.42 51.38
N THR A 159 -10.15 -42.92 51.91
CA THR A 159 -11.39 -42.29 52.36
C THR A 159 -11.17 -41.12 53.32
N GLY A 160 -11.96 -40.04 53.15
CA GLY A 160 -12.11 -39.06 54.23
C GLY A 160 -12.86 -37.78 53.85
N ALA A 161 -13.98 -37.60 54.52
CA ALA A 161 -15.00 -36.60 54.40
C ALA A 161 -14.65 -35.12 54.42
N GLY A 162 -15.35 -34.29 53.64
CA GLY A 162 -15.96 -33.03 54.07
C GLY A 162 -15.11 -31.82 54.26
N SER A 163 -15.11 -30.89 53.33
CA SER A 163 -15.28 -29.45 53.61
C SER A 163 -15.71 -28.70 52.33
N GLN A 164 -16.76 -27.95 52.48
CA GLN A 164 -17.21 -26.93 51.55
C GLN A 164 -16.10 -25.92 51.31
N ALA A 165 -15.74 -25.70 50.08
CA ALA A 165 -14.91 -24.57 49.68
C ALA A 165 -15.52 -23.96 48.41
N GLU A 166 -15.75 -22.67 48.50
CA GLU A 166 -16.16 -21.63 47.60
C GLU A 166 -15.92 -21.87 46.13
N GLY A 167 -16.90 -21.40 45.29
CA GLY A 167 -16.96 -21.53 43.88
C GLY A 167 -15.83 -20.88 43.10
N GLY A 168 -14.75 -21.61 42.89
CA GLY A 168 -13.76 -21.26 41.86
C GLY A 168 -14.30 -21.58 40.46
N LYS A 169 -14.43 -20.59 39.59
CA LYS A 169 -14.81 -20.73 38.21
C LYS A 169 -13.91 -21.79 37.50
N LYS A 170 -14.49 -22.88 37.05
CA LYS A 170 -13.78 -23.99 36.37
C LYS A 170 -13.27 -23.51 35.00
N SER A 171 -11.97 -23.28 34.82
CA SER A 171 -11.36 -23.09 33.51
C SER A 171 -11.43 -24.40 32.70
N SER A 172 -11.73 -24.31 31.43
CA SER A 172 -11.82 -25.45 30.52
C SER A 172 -10.52 -25.59 29.75
N LYS A 173 -9.72 -26.62 30.06
CA LYS A 173 -8.41 -26.83 29.39
C LYS A 173 -8.54 -27.07 27.89
N LEU A 174 -9.65 -27.63 27.43
CA LEU A 174 -9.87 -27.94 26.01
C LEU A 174 -10.37 -26.71 25.25
N LEU A 175 -11.27 -25.91 25.85
CA LEU A 175 -11.72 -24.65 25.25
C LEU A 175 -10.61 -23.59 25.21
N ASP A 176 -9.80 -23.51 26.28
CA ASP A 176 -8.67 -22.57 26.35
C ASP A 176 -7.58 -22.89 25.29
N GLN A 177 -7.59 -24.10 24.71
CA GLN A 177 -6.68 -24.52 23.64
C GLN A 177 -7.16 -24.05 22.25
N PHE A 178 -8.47 -23.98 22.01
CA PHE A 178 -9.07 -23.69 20.70
C PHE A 178 -9.92 -22.41 20.68
N GLY A 179 -9.91 -21.64 21.77
CA GLY A 179 -10.69 -20.42 21.86
C GLY A 179 -10.16 -19.47 22.93
N ARG A 180 -10.68 -18.26 22.95
CA ARG A 180 -10.35 -17.22 23.93
C ARG A 180 -11.54 -16.95 24.82
N ASN A 181 -11.34 -16.89 26.14
CA ASN A 181 -12.36 -16.52 27.09
C ASN A 181 -12.46 -15.00 27.20
N LEU A 182 -13.45 -14.40 26.51
CA LEU A 182 -13.67 -12.95 26.51
C LEU A 182 -14.05 -12.43 27.90
N THR A 183 -14.81 -13.20 28.68
CA THR A 183 -15.21 -12.82 30.03
C THR A 183 -13.99 -12.73 30.96
N LYS A 184 -13.02 -13.63 30.81
CA LYS A 184 -11.76 -13.57 31.57
C LYS A 184 -10.88 -12.39 31.12
N LEU A 185 -10.81 -12.12 29.81
CA LEU A 185 -10.09 -10.95 29.29
C LEU A 185 -10.72 -9.64 29.80
N ALA A 186 -12.05 -9.60 29.94
CA ALA A 186 -12.76 -8.47 30.57
C ALA A 186 -12.40 -8.32 32.05
N GLU A 187 -12.30 -9.44 32.80
CA GLU A 187 -11.89 -9.46 34.22
C GLU A 187 -10.44 -8.99 34.38
N ASP A 188 -9.56 -9.37 33.45
CA ASP A 188 -8.15 -8.95 33.40
C ASP A 188 -7.97 -7.49 32.89
N GLY A 189 -9.01 -6.79 32.46
CA GLY A 189 -8.95 -5.43 31.92
C GLY A 189 -8.28 -5.30 30.55
N LYS A 190 -8.21 -6.42 29.79
CA LYS A 190 -7.51 -6.47 28.49
C LYS A 190 -8.40 -6.17 27.29
N LEU A 191 -9.71 -6.07 27.48
CA LEU A 191 -10.65 -5.71 26.42
C LEU A 191 -10.73 -4.20 26.24
N ASP A 192 -10.95 -3.77 25.00
CA ASP A 192 -11.16 -2.39 24.67
C ASP A 192 -12.51 -1.87 25.20
N PRO A 193 -12.60 -0.60 25.60
CA PRO A 193 -13.86 -0.02 26.01
C PRO A 193 -14.81 0.08 24.81
N VAL A 194 -16.05 -0.39 24.99
CA VAL A 194 -17.07 -0.36 23.96
C VAL A 194 -18.01 0.83 24.17
N VAL A 195 -18.09 1.70 23.19
CA VAL A 195 -18.87 2.93 23.21
C VAL A 195 -19.94 2.90 22.11
N GLY A 196 -21.16 3.35 22.41
CA GLY A 196 -22.23 3.58 21.42
C GLY A 196 -22.91 2.32 20.87
N ARG A 197 -22.76 1.15 21.57
CA ARG A 197 -23.38 -0.12 21.16
C ARG A 197 -24.35 -0.68 22.18
N GLU A 198 -24.91 0.18 23.02
CA GLU A 198 -25.80 -0.19 24.11
C GLU A 198 -27.06 -0.92 23.61
N THR A 199 -27.63 -0.47 22.51
CA THR A 199 -28.87 -1.01 21.90
C THR A 199 -28.68 -2.40 21.36
N GLU A 200 -27.56 -2.66 20.69
CA GLU A 200 -27.21 -3.97 20.15
C GLU A 200 -26.90 -4.96 21.27
N ILE A 201 -26.15 -4.53 22.31
CA ILE A 201 -25.86 -5.37 23.49
C ILE A 201 -27.16 -5.73 24.23
N GLU A 202 -28.06 -4.78 24.46
CA GLU A 202 -29.36 -5.05 25.05
C GLU A 202 -30.18 -6.03 24.21
N ARG A 203 -30.13 -5.88 22.89
CA ARG A 203 -30.82 -6.78 21.97
C ARG A 203 -30.27 -8.21 22.02
N ILE A 204 -28.94 -8.36 22.13
CA ILE A 204 -28.32 -9.66 22.35
C ILE A 204 -28.83 -10.28 23.66
N MET A 205 -28.83 -9.55 24.77
CA MET A 205 -29.29 -10.02 26.07
C MET A 205 -30.76 -10.45 26.03
N GLN A 206 -31.62 -9.70 25.34
CA GLN A 206 -33.04 -10.06 25.14
C GLN A 206 -33.18 -11.37 24.36
N ILE A 207 -32.40 -11.57 23.30
CA ILE A 207 -32.50 -12.74 22.44
C ILE A 207 -31.95 -13.99 23.15
N VAL A 208 -30.79 -13.89 23.80
CA VAL A 208 -30.14 -15.00 24.53
C VAL A 208 -31.03 -15.47 25.68
N SER A 209 -31.87 -14.58 26.25
CA SER A 209 -32.82 -14.90 27.33
C SER A 209 -34.13 -15.57 26.83
N ARG A 210 -34.35 -15.69 25.53
CA ARG A 210 -35.57 -16.36 24.98
C ARG A 210 -35.54 -17.87 25.16
N ARG A 211 -36.74 -18.47 25.21
CA ARG A 211 -36.91 -19.92 25.25
C ARG A 211 -36.58 -20.59 23.90
N THR A 212 -36.89 -19.90 22.81
CA THR A 212 -36.69 -20.37 21.43
C THR A 212 -36.07 -19.26 20.61
N LYS A 213 -35.35 -19.57 19.55
CA LYS A 213 -34.55 -18.58 18.73
C LYS A 213 -33.66 -17.73 19.63
N ASN A 214 -32.90 -18.39 20.52
CA ASN A 214 -32.06 -17.77 21.53
C ASN A 214 -30.61 -17.59 21.06
N ASN A 215 -30.33 -17.77 19.77
CA ASN A 215 -29.03 -17.55 19.18
C ASN A 215 -29.06 -16.26 18.32
N PRO A 216 -28.49 -15.14 18.79
CA PRO A 216 -28.38 -13.94 17.97
C PRO A 216 -27.31 -14.12 16.88
N VAL A 217 -27.52 -13.54 15.72
CA VAL A 217 -26.52 -13.35 14.68
C VAL A 217 -26.39 -11.88 14.35
N LEU A 218 -25.17 -11.35 14.49
CA LEU A 218 -24.79 -9.97 14.18
C LEU A 218 -24.53 -9.86 12.70
N LEU A 219 -25.31 -9.02 12.01
CA LEU A 219 -25.21 -8.78 10.58
C LEU A 219 -24.70 -7.35 10.35
N GLY A 220 -23.60 -7.19 9.67
CA GLY A 220 -23.05 -5.90 9.33
C GLY A 220 -21.83 -6.02 8.44
N GLU A 221 -21.43 -4.92 7.83
CA GLU A 221 -20.25 -4.86 6.98
C GLU A 221 -18.96 -5.16 7.76
N PRO A 222 -17.86 -5.54 7.08
CA PRO A 222 -16.56 -5.70 7.73
C PRO A 222 -16.12 -4.39 8.42
N GLY A 223 -15.51 -4.48 9.61
CA GLY A 223 -14.99 -3.31 10.30
C GLY A 223 -16.00 -2.45 11.06
N VAL A 224 -17.33 -2.79 11.08
CA VAL A 224 -18.32 -2.00 11.84
C VAL A 224 -18.32 -2.26 13.35
N GLY A 225 -17.46 -3.16 13.84
CA GLY A 225 -17.34 -3.45 15.29
C GLY A 225 -18.27 -4.57 15.79
N LYS A 226 -18.59 -5.59 14.99
CA LYS A 226 -19.41 -6.74 15.41
C LYS A 226 -18.80 -7.47 16.60
N THR A 227 -17.51 -7.69 16.61
CA THR A 227 -16.76 -8.34 17.70
C THR A 227 -16.78 -7.49 18.97
N ALA A 228 -16.62 -6.17 18.85
CA ALA A 228 -16.70 -5.23 19.96
C ALA A 228 -18.03 -5.28 20.69
N VAL A 229 -19.16 -5.49 20.01
CA VAL A 229 -20.48 -5.66 20.65
C VAL A 229 -20.48 -6.85 21.63
N VAL A 230 -19.83 -7.96 21.26
CA VAL A 230 -19.73 -9.16 22.09
C VAL A 230 -18.74 -8.95 23.25
N GLU A 231 -17.66 -8.24 23.03
CA GLU A 231 -16.72 -7.83 24.08
C GLU A 231 -17.38 -6.88 25.09
N GLY A 232 -18.24 -5.96 24.61
CA GLY A 232 -19.06 -5.13 25.46
C GLY A 232 -20.04 -5.93 26.33
N LEU A 233 -20.65 -6.98 25.77
CA LEU A 233 -21.47 -7.91 26.54
C LEU A 233 -20.66 -8.65 27.62
N ALA A 234 -19.44 -9.11 27.28
CA ALA A 234 -18.55 -9.77 28.25
C ALA A 234 -18.17 -8.82 29.40
N SER A 235 -17.90 -7.56 29.11
CA SER A 235 -17.62 -6.51 30.10
C SER A 235 -18.83 -6.25 31.01
N ARG A 236 -20.07 -6.17 30.49
CA ARG A 236 -21.30 -6.03 31.28
C ARG A 236 -21.60 -7.26 32.17
N ILE A 237 -21.25 -8.46 31.72
CA ILE A 237 -21.37 -9.68 32.52
C ILE A 237 -20.50 -9.59 33.77
N ILE A 238 -19.27 -9.14 33.65
CA ILE A 238 -18.32 -8.96 34.76
C ILE A 238 -18.78 -7.85 35.71
N LYS A 239 -19.28 -6.73 35.18
CA LYS A 239 -19.84 -5.63 35.98
C LYS A 239 -21.16 -6.00 36.68
N GLY A 240 -21.79 -7.13 36.29
CA GLY A 240 -23.08 -7.56 36.85
C GLY A 240 -24.28 -6.82 36.27
N GLU A 241 -24.11 -6.03 35.22
CA GLU A 241 -25.15 -5.21 34.54
C GLU A 241 -25.96 -6.03 33.52
N VAL A 242 -26.27 -7.29 33.88
CA VAL A 242 -26.95 -8.23 33.01
C VAL A 242 -28.09 -8.94 33.76
N PRO A 243 -29.12 -9.46 33.07
CA PRO A 243 -30.15 -10.29 33.67
C PRO A 243 -29.57 -11.46 34.43
N GLU A 244 -30.28 -11.94 35.49
CA GLU A 244 -29.83 -13.00 36.37
C GLU A 244 -29.39 -14.29 35.63
N MET A 245 -30.04 -14.59 34.51
CA MET A 245 -29.72 -15.76 33.65
C MET A 245 -28.35 -15.67 33.00
N LEU A 246 -27.76 -14.47 32.86
CA LEU A 246 -26.47 -14.24 32.22
C LEU A 246 -25.33 -13.96 33.21
N ARG A 247 -25.61 -13.69 34.50
CA ARG A 247 -24.60 -13.33 35.53
C ARG A 247 -23.45 -14.30 35.69
N ASN A 248 -23.71 -15.59 35.46
CA ASN A 248 -22.70 -16.66 35.63
C ASN A 248 -22.24 -17.25 34.30
N LYS A 249 -22.61 -16.64 33.17
CA LYS A 249 -22.20 -17.13 31.86
C LYS A 249 -20.79 -16.65 31.51
N GLN A 250 -20.10 -17.46 30.77
CA GLN A 250 -18.78 -17.14 30.20
C GLN A 250 -18.89 -17.11 28.66
N ILE A 251 -18.32 -16.10 28.03
CA ILE A 251 -18.29 -15.99 26.56
C ILE A 251 -16.94 -16.48 26.07
N TYR A 252 -16.97 -17.49 25.21
CA TYR A 252 -15.80 -18.04 24.55
C TYR A 252 -15.86 -17.77 23.05
N THR A 253 -14.82 -17.18 22.48
CA THR A 253 -14.62 -17.11 21.02
C THR A 253 -14.06 -18.44 20.53
N LEU A 254 -14.64 -19.04 19.50
CA LEU A 254 -14.13 -20.25 18.88
C LEU A 254 -13.24 -19.88 17.68
N ASP A 255 -11.98 -20.31 17.73
CA ASP A 255 -11.05 -20.17 16.59
C ASP A 255 -11.12 -21.44 15.72
N LEU A 256 -11.77 -21.30 14.58
CA LEU A 256 -11.94 -22.39 13.62
C LEU A 256 -10.62 -22.78 12.94
N ALA A 257 -9.74 -21.80 12.71
CA ALA A 257 -8.44 -22.03 12.11
C ALA A 257 -7.55 -22.86 13.05
N ALA A 258 -7.57 -22.56 14.35
CA ALA A 258 -6.85 -23.33 15.36
C ALA A 258 -7.36 -24.78 15.48
N LEU A 259 -8.66 -25.00 15.29
CA LEU A 259 -9.25 -26.35 15.28
C LEU A 259 -8.81 -27.20 14.08
N VAL A 260 -8.64 -26.57 12.91
CA VAL A 260 -8.20 -27.22 11.66
C VAL A 260 -6.68 -27.42 11.68
N ALA A 261 -5.94 -26.50 12.29
CA ALA A 261 -4.48 -26.54 12.34
C ALA A 261 -3.98 -27.86 13.00
N GLY A 262 -3.08 -28.56 12.30
CA GLY A 262 -2.47 -29.80 12.78
C GLY A 262 -3.35 -31.06 12.64
N SER A 263 -4.56 -30.98 12.06
CA SER A 263 -5.34 -32.17 11.69
C SER A 263 -4.90 -32.67 10.32
N LYS A 264 -4.29 -33.85 10.25
CA LYS A 264 -3.90 -34.51 8.98
C LYS A 264 -5.08 -35.16 8.26
N TYR A 265 -6.12 -35.51 9.01
CA TYR A 265 -7.30 -36.22 8.51
C TYR A 265 -8.60 -35.54 8.94
N ARG A 266 -9.60 -35.60 8.06
CA ARG A 266 -10.94 -35.05 8.29
C ARG A 266 -11.56 -35.52 9.63
N GLY A 267 -11.37 -36.78 10.00
CA GLY A 267 -11.89 -37.36 11.24
C GLY A 267 -11.34 -36.74 12.53
N GLU A 268 -10.12 -36.26 12.53
CA GLU A 268 -9.50 -35.63 13.70
C GLU A 268 -10.13 -34.28 14.04
N PHE A 269 -10.42 -33.45 13.03
CA PHE A 269 -11.14 -32.19 13.21
C PHE A 269 -12.55 -32.43 13.73
N GLU A 270 -13.31 -33.37 13.11
CA GLU A 270 -14.64 -33.70 13.54
C GLU A 270 -14.66 -34.19 15.01
N GLU A 271 -13.69 -35.01 15.41
CA GLU A 271 -13.56 -35.50 16.76
C GLU A 271 -13.23 -34.40 17.77
N ARG A 272 -12.31 -33.47 17.42
CA ARG A 272 -11.98 -32.30 18.25
C ARG A 272 -13.21 -31.42 18.43
N LEU A 273 -13.91 -31.05 17.35
CA LEU A 273 -15.11 -30.24 17.41
C LEU A 273 -16.21 -30.90 18.24
N LYS A 274 -16.45 -32.23 18.08
CA LYS A 274 -17.40 -33.00 18.89
C LYS A 274 -17.02 -32.98 20.38
N LYS A 275 -15.72 -33.06 20.72
CA LYS A 275 -15.26 -32.98 22.12
C LYS A 275 -15.52 -31.61 22.71
N VAL A 276 -15.20 -30.52 21.96
CA VAL A 276 -15.48 -29.14 22.37
C VAL A 276 -16.97 -28.92 22.60
N MET A 277 -17.81 -29.35 21.64
CA MET A 277 -19.26 -29.20 21.74
C MET A 277 -19.86 -29.96 22.92
N LYS A 278 -19.36 -31.18 23.21
CA LYS A 278 -19.79 -31.98 24.35
C LYS A 278 -19.44 -31.33 25.69
N GLU A 279 -18.24 -30.71 25.76
CA GLU A 279 -17.82 -29.97 26.95
C GLU A 279 -18.69 -28.73 27.21
N ILE A 280 -18.99 -27.94 26.14
CA ILE A 280 -19.88 -26.77 26.23
C ILE A 280 -21.27 -27.18 26.71
N ALA A 281 -21.85 -28.27 26.13
CA ALA A 281 -23.15 -28.78 26.52
C ALA A 281 -23.21 -29.30 27.96
N GLN A 282 -22.13 -29.93 28.45
CA GLN A 282 -22.04 -30.44 29.83
C GLN A 282 -21.91 -29.32 30.86
N ARG A 283 -21.22 -28.25 30.54
CA ARG A 283 -21.01 -27.12 31.44
C ARG A 283 -22.24 -26.24 31.58
N GLY A 284 -22.93 -25.96 30.48
CA GLY A 284 -24.14 -25.15 30.42
C GLY A 284 -23.99 -23.66 30.81
N ASP A 285 -22.79 -23.25 31.27
CA ASP A 285 -22.43 -21.84 31.65
C ASP A 285 -21.72 -21.07 30.52
N ILE A 286 -21.56 -21.69 29.36
CA ILE A 286 -20.82 -21.14 28.23
C ILE A 286 -21.76 -20.61 27.15
N VAL A 287 -21.48 -19.41 26.67
CA VAL A 287 -22.01 -18.83 25.43
C VAL A 287 -20.90 -18.79 24.41
N LEU A 288 -21.11 -19.46 23.28
CA LEU A 288 -20.11 -19.56 22.22
C LEU A 288 -20.23 -18.38 21.28
N PHE A 289 -19.18 -17.62 21.07
CA PHE A 289 -19.08 -16.61 20.00
C PHE A 289 -18.35 -17.19 18.80
N ILE A 290 -18.93 -17.07 17.63
CA ILE A 290 -18.37 -17.53 16.36
C ILE A 290 -18.34 -16.35 15.41
N ASP A 291 -17.16 -15.83 15.20
CA ASP A 291 -16.94 -14.83 14.14
C ASP A 291 -16.92 -15.52 12.78
N GLU A 292 -17.34 -14.81 11.73
CA GLU A 292 -17.46 -15.34 10.38
C GLU A 292 -18.20 -16.71 10.35
N ILE A 293 -19.37 -16.77 11.00
CA ILE A 293 -20.14 -18.02 11.15
C ILE A 293 -20.45 -18.70 9.80
N HIS A 294 -20.40 -17.98 8.69
CA HIS A 294 -20.58 -18.51 7.34
C HIS A 294 -19.50 -19.54 6.96
N ASN A 295 -18.28 -19.42 7.53
CA ASN A 295 -17.19 -20.38 7.32
C ASN A 295 -17.53 -21.78 7.84
N LEU A 296 -18.40 -21.87 8.87
CA LEU A 296 -18.88 -23.14 9.37
C LEU A 296 -19.88 -23.84 8.43
N VAL A 297 -20.64 -23.04 7.66
CA VAL A 297 -21.73 -23.55 6.82
C VAL A 297 -21.27 -23.68 5.35
N GLY A 298 -20.33 -22.83 4.91
CA GLY A 298 -19.88 -22.74 3.53
C GLY A 298 -18.67 -23.60 3.18
N ALA A 299 -17.96 -24.12 4.16
CA ALA A 299 -16.74 -24.91 3.95
C ALA A 299 -16.94 -26.26 3.22
N GLY A 300 -18.20 -26.62 2.87
CA GLY A 300 -18.55 -27.87 2.20
C GLY A 300 -18.70 -27.81 0.66
N ALA A 301 -18.53 -26.64 0.02
CA ALA A 301 -18.78 -26.49 -1.42
C ALA A 301 -17.63 -26.93 -2.34
N ALA A 302 -16.41 -27.11 -1.82
CA ALA A 302 -15.30 -27.71 -2.56
C ALA A 302 -15.20 -29.20 -2.23
N GLU A 303 -14.97 -30.05 -3.23
CA GLU A 303 -14.78 -31.52 -3.03
C GLU A 303 -13.67 -31.77 -1.99
N GLY A 304 -14.09 -32.20 -0.79
CA GLY A 304 -13.17 -32.47 0.34
C GLY A 304 -13.24 -31.49 1.52
N ALA A 305 -14.06 -30.43 1.48
CA ALA A 305 -14.21 -29.47 2.57
C ALA A 305 -15.05 -30.04 3.73
N ILE A 306 -14.69 -29.58 4.94
CA ILE A 306 -15.17 -30.11 6.22
C ILE A 306 -16.55 -29.50 6.52
N ASP A 307 -17.61 -30.32 6.60
CA ASP A 307 -18.95 -29.89 6.99
C ASP A 307 -19.07 -29.81 8.53
N ALA A 308 -18.53 -28.74 9.13
CA ALA A 308 -18.69 -28.46 10.53
C ALA A 308 -20.16 -28.16 10.91
N ALA A 309 -20.98 -27.72 9.93
CA ALA A 309 -22.39 -27.45 10.13
C ALA A 309 -23.16 -28.72 10.52
N SER A 310 -22.81 -29.89 9.97
CA SER A 310 -23.46 -31.16 10.31
C SER A 310 -23.32 -31.55 11.78
N ILE A 311 -22.24 -31.11 12.43
CA ILE A 311 -21.96 -31.35 13.86
C ILE A 311 -22.70 -30.36 14.75
N LEU A 312 -22.75 -29.09 14.34
CA LEU A 312 -23.37 -27.99 15.12
C LEU A 312 -24.89 -27.99 15.02
N LYS A 313 -25.46 -28.29 13.85
CA LYS A 313 -26.92 -28.31 13.62
C LYS A 313 -27.71 -29.10 14.65
N PRO A 314 -27.34 -30.34 15.04
CA PRO A 314 -28.09 -31.11 16.05
C PRO A 314 -28.03 -30.44 17.43
N ALA A 315 -26.89 -29.92 17.85
CA ALA A 315 -26.70 -29.28 19.16
C ALA A 315 -27.48 -27.95 19.25
N LEU A 316 -27.44 -27.13 18.21
CA LEU A 316 -28.26 -25.92 18.09
C LEU A 316 -29.74 -26.22 17.99
N ALA A 317 -30.13 -27.30 17.28
CA ALA A 317 -31.52 -27.70 17.15
C ALA A 317 -32.12 -28.15 18.48
N ARG A 318 -31.35 -28.82 19.35
CA ARG A 318 -31.80 -29.26 20.67
C ARG A 318 -31.68 -28.16 21.73
N GLY A 319 -31.07 -27.01 21.43
CA GLY A 319 -30.81 -25.93 22.39
C GLY A 319 -29.79 -26.28 23.46
N GLU A 320 -28.93 -27.28 23.19
CA GLU A 320 -27.88 -27.72 24.10
C GLU A 320 -26.74 -26.67 24.21
N ILE A 321 -26.66 -25.78 23.22
CA ILE A 321 -25.61 -24.75 23.12
C ILE A 321 -26.26 -23.40 22.79
N GLN A 322 -25.78 -22.36 23.45
CA GLN A 322 -26.07 -20.96 23.13
C GLN A 322 -24.94 -20.38 22.33
N THR A 323 -25.28 -19.78 21.17
CA THR A 323 -24.29 -19.27 20.24
C THR A 323 -24.63 -17.84 19.81
N ILE A 324 -23.62 -16.98 19.78
CA ILE A 324 -23.68 -15.66 19.14
C ILE A 324 -22.86 -15.78 17.84
N GLY A 325 -23.46 -15.51 16.69
CA GLY A 325 -22.76 -15.51 15.41
C GLY A 325 -22.49 -14.08 14.93
N ALA A 326 -21.45 -13.87 14.13
CA ALA A 326 -21.22 -12.65 13.39
C ALA A 326 -20.92 -12.98 11.92
N THR A 327 -21.46 -12.18 10.98
CA THR A 327 -21.23 -12.35 9.54
C THR A 327 -21.68 -11.08 8.78
N THR A 328 -21.45 -11.03 7.47
CA THR A 328 -22.02 -10.01 6.59
C THR A 328 -23.43 -10.37 6.15
N LEU A 329 -24.18 -9.41 5.61
CA LEU A 329 -25.55 -9.65 5.14
C LEU A 329 -25.57 -10.58 3.93
N ASP A 330 -24.62 -10.43 3.02
CA ASP A 330 -24.55 -11.21 1.79
C ASP A 330 -24.16 -12.67 2.07
N GLU A 331 -23.22 -12.90 2.97
CA GLU A 331 -22.83 -14.23 3.42
C GLU A 331 -23.94 -14.90 4.22
N TYR A 332 -24.67 -14.13 5.04
CA TYR A 332 -25.84 -14.65 5.73
C TYR A 332 -26.88 -15.19 4.75
N ARG A 333 -27.22 -14.39 3.71
CA ARG A 333 -28.17 -14.81 2.65
C ARG A 333 -27.67 -16.00 1.87
N LYS A 334 -26.39 -16.02 1.53
CA LYS A 334 -25.77 -17.06 0.71
C LYS A 334 -25.70 -18.42 1.42
N TYR A 335 -25.42 -18.45 2.73
CA TYR A 335 -25.08 -19.66 3.47
C TYR A 335 -26.10 -20.02 4.56
N LEU A 336 -26.52 -19.09 5.42
CA LEU A 336 -27.38 -19.40 6.57
C LEU A 336 -28.88 -19.38 6.22
N GLU A 337 -29.33 -18.41 5.42
CA GLU A 337 -30.73 -18.27 5.04
C GLU A 337 -31.21 -19.44 4.14
N ARG A 338 -30.31 -20.01 3.34
CA ARG A 338 -30.61 -21.20 2.53
C ARG A 338 -30.83 -22.47 3.35
N ASP A 339 -30.34 -22.51 4.58
CA ASP A 339 -30.52 -23.65 5.49
C ASP A 339 -31.67 -23.40 6.45
N SER A 340 -32.84 -23.93 6.15
CA SER A 340 -34.05 -23.72 6.94
C SER A 340 -33.96 -24.21 8.40
N ALA A 341 -33.02 -25.12 8.71
CA ALA A 341 -32.81 -25.60 10.07
C ALA A 341 -32.00 -24.58 10.91
N LEU A 342 -31.06 -23.86 10.32
CA LEU A 342 -30.31 -22.82 10.96
C LEU A 342 -31.12 -21.52 11.04
N GLU A 343 -31.77 -21.10 9.94
CA GLU A 343 -32.57 -19.88 9.88
C GLU A 343 -33.63 -19.83 11.02
N ARG A 344 -34.25 -20.94 11.33
CA ARG A 344 -35.24 -21.05 12.43
C ARG A 344 -34.64 -20.91 13.84
N ARG A 345 -33.33 -20.99 13.98
CA ARG A 345 -32.63 -20.97 15.28
C ARG A 345 -31.90 -19.66 15.56
N PHE A 346 -31.53 -18.93 14.51
CA PHE A 346 -30.85 -17.66 14.62
C PHE A 346 -31.84 -16.49 14.54
N GLN A 347 -31.55 -15.43 15.33
CA GLN A 347 -32.27 -14.17 15.28
C GLN A 347 -31.30 -13.08 14.84
N GLN A 348 -31.64 -12.41 13.76
CA GLN A 348 -30.83 -11.36 13.18
C GLN A 348 -30.80 -10.09 14.05
N ILE A 349 -29.63 -9.47 14.18
CA ILE A 349 -29.39 -8.15 14.75
C ILE A 349 -28.53 -7.41 13.73
N ARG A 350 -28.99 -6.28 13.22
CA ARG A 350 -28.20 -5.44 12.32
C ARG A 350 -27.27 -4.56 13.14
N VAL A 351 -26.00 -4.51 12.73
CA VAL A 351 -24.98 -3.62 13.27
C VAL A 351 -24.61 -2.66 12.15
N GLU A 352 -25.08 -1.44 12.28
CA GLU A 352 -24.81 -0.40 11.27
C GLU A 352 -23.48 0.30 11.54
N PRO A 353 -22.82 0.87 10.51
CA PRO A 353 -21.65 1.71 10.71
C PRO A 353 -22.00 2.89 11.64
N PRO A 354 -21.14 3.26 12.59
CA PRO A 354 -21.35 4.43 13.42
C PRO A 354 -21.22 5.71 12.59
N THR A 355 -21.87 6.79 13.05
CA THR A 355 -21.66 8.13 12.47
C THR A 355 -20.25 8.66 12.81
N PRO A 356 -19.72 9.66 12.08
CA PRO A 356 -18.45 10.29 12.44
C PRO A 356 -18.40 10.77 13.89
N GLU A 357 -19.47 11.39 14.40
CA GLU A 357 -19.58 11.85 15.80
C GLU A 357 -19.53 10.70 16.81
N GLN A 358 -20.16 9.56 16.49
CA GLN A 358 -20.07 8.36 17.32
C GLN A 358 -18.67 7.74 17.24
N THR A 359 -18.03 7.82 16.09
CA THR A 359 -16.68 7.33 15.88
C THR A 359 -15.67 8.12 16.71
N VAL A 360 -15.78 9.44 16.79
CA VAL A 360 -14.93 10.28 17.67
C VAL A 360 -15.00 9.78 19.10
N LYS A 361 -16.19 9.50 19.65
CA LYS A 361 -16.35 8.97 21.00
C LYS A 361 -15.71 7.58 21.18
N ILE A 362 -15.75 6.74 20.15
CA ILE A 362 -15.07 5.44 20.17
C ILE A 362 -13.55 5.65 20.24
N LEU A 363 -13.04 6.57 19.42
CA LEU A 363 -11.61 6.90 19.38
C LEU A 363 -11.12 7.52 20.69
N GLU A 364 -11.91 8.41 21.32
CA GLU A 364 -11.64 8.93 22.67
C GLU A 364 -11.49 7.81 23.71
N GLY A 365 -12.37 6.79 23.64
CA GLY A 365 -12.29 5.63 24.52
C GLY A 365 -11.04 4.77 24.30
N LEU A 366 -10.50 4.76 23.08
CA LEU A 366 -9.31 3.99 22.71
C LEU A 366 -7.99 4.76 22.88
N ARG A 367 -8.05 6.12 22.94
CA ARG A 367 -6.92 7.04 22.98
C ARG A 367 -5.80 6.59 23.93
N GLU A 368 -6.13 6.38 25.20
CA GLU A 368 -5.14 6.07 26.23
C GLU A 368 -4.29 4.84 25.91
N ARG A 369 -4.90 3.81 25.31
CA ARG A 369 -4.20 2.58 24.90
C ARG A 369 -3.25 2.80 23.75
N TYR A 370 -3.67 3.56 22.74
CA TYR A 370 -2.82 3.89 21.59
C TYR A 370 -1.68 4.82 22.00
N GLU A 371 -1.93 5.81 22.87
CA GLU A 371 -0.88 6.67 23.46
C GLU A 371 0.16 5.88 24.26
N GLN A 372 -0.28 4.90 25.06
CA GLN A 372 0.63 4.02 25.81
C GLN A 372 1.44 3.12 24.88
N HIS A 373 0.83 2.60 23.81
CA HIS A 373 1.49 1.70 22.88
C HIS A 373 2.53 2.41 22.03
N HIS A 374 2.17 3.56 21.44
CA HIS A 374 3.04 4.30 20.52
C HIS A 374 3.91 5.34 21.22
N LYS A 375 3.68 5.63 22.49
CA LYS A 375 4.36 6.69 23.26
C LYS A 375 4.20 8.08 22.63
N VAL A 376 3.07 8.35 22.01
CA VAL A 376 2.69 9.59 21.33
C VAL A 376 1.46 10.15 22.06
N GLN A 377 1.30 11.45 22.14
CA GLN A 377 0.08 12.08 22.62
C GLN A 377 -0.85 12.38 21.45
N ILE A 378 -2.15 12.06 21.57
CA ILE A 378 -3.14 12.23 20.49
C ILE A 378 -4.05 13.41 20.85
N SER A 379 -4.10 14.43 19.99
CA SER A 379 -4.96 15.60 20.20
C SER A 379 -6.43 15.32 19.88
N ASP A 380 -7.34 16.14 20.39
CA ASP A 380 -8.79 16.01 20.09
C ASP A 380 -9.06 16.28 18.61
N GLU A 381 -8.36 17.26 18.03
CA GLU A 381 -8.43 17.60 16.61
C GLU A 381 -8.01 16.42 15.72
N ALA A 382 -7.03 15.61 16.14
CA ALA A 382 -6.62 14.43 15.40
C ALA A 382 -7.71 13.34 15.39
N LEU A 383 -8.45 13.17 16.49
CA LEU A 383 -9.56 12.21 16.57
C LEU A 383 -10.73 12.63 15.69
N GLU A 384 -11.09 13.91 15.71
CA GLU A 384 -12.12 14.48 14.85
C GLU A 384 -11.73 14.36 13.38
N ALA A 385 -10.51 14.77 13.03
CA ALA A 385 -9.96 14.65 11.68
C ALA A 385 -9.95 13.20 11.19
N ALA A 386 -9.52 12.23 12.02
CA ALA A 386 -9.51 10.83 11.66
C ALA A 386 -10.91 10.30 11.32
N ALA A 387 -11.93 10.68 12.08
CA ALA A 387 -13.31 10.26 11.82
C ALA A 387 -13.88 10.92 10.56
N GLU A 388 -13.73 12.24 10.39
CA GLU A 388 -14.28 12.98 9.26
C GLU A 388 -13.57 12.69 7.94
N LEU A 389 -12.22 12.67 7.95
CA LEU A 389 -11.45 12.42 6.75
C LEU A 389 -11.58 10.96 6.30
N ALA A 390 -11.64 10.01 7.25
CA ALA A 390 -11.92 8.63 6.92
C ALA A 390 -13.28 8.46 6.24
N ASP A 391 -14.35 9.09 6.79
CA ASP A 391 -15.68 8.98 6.21
C ASP A 391 -15.76 9.59 4.81
N ARG A 392 -15.08 10.72 4.62
CA ARG A 392 -15.14 11.48 3.38
C ARG A 392 -14.27 10.91 2.26
N TYR A 393 -13.08 10.37 2.59
CA TYR A 393 -12.06 10.03 1.60
C TYR A 393 -11.81 8.54 1.45
N ILE A 394 -12.11 7.70 2.45
CA ILE A 394 -11.90 6.26 2.39
C ILE A 394 -13.25 5.56 2.21
N SER A 395 -13.57 5.16 0.97
CA SER A 395 -14.87 4.59 0.61
C SER A 395 -14.91 3.05 0.60
N ASP A 396 -13.76 2.39 0.62
CA ASP A 396 -13.63 0.93 0.52
C ASP A 396 -13.77 0.19 1.86
N ARG A 397 -13.78 0.92 2.97
CA ARG A 397 -13.90 0.42 4.33
C ARG A 397 -14.96 1.19 5.12
N PHE A 398 -15.40 0.63 6.24
CA PHE A 398 -16.45 1.23 7.08
C PHE A 398 -15.89 1.77 8.39
N LEU A 399 -16.57 2.79 8.95
CA LEU A 399 -16.30 3.26 10.30
C LEU A 399 -16.74 2.17 11.32
N PRO A 400 -16.05 2.05 12.48
CA PRO A 400 -14.93 2.87 12.96
C PRO A 400 -13.54 2.38 12.51
N ASP A 401 -13.43 1.19 11.92
CA ASP A 401 -12.18 0.48 11.62
C ASP A 401 -11.19 1.34 10.85
N LYS A 402 -11.64 1.98 9.74
CA LYS A 402 -10.80 2.86 8.93
C LYS A 402 -10.25 4.08 9.68
N ALA A 403 -10.98 4.60 10.67
CA ALA A 403 -10.53 5.73 11.48
C ALA A 403 -9.54 5.28 12.56
N ILE A 404 -9.74 4.09 13.12
CA ILE A 404 -8.79 3.45 14.06
C ILE A 404 -7.47 3.17 13.35
N ASP A 405 -7.51 2.58 12.16
CA ASP A 405 -6.31 2.29 11.35
C ASP A 405 -5.53 3.57 11.01
N LEU A 406 -6.22 4.69 10.73
CA LEU A 406 -5.55 5.98 10.48
C LEU A 406 -4.77 6.47 11.69
N ILE A 407 -5.35 6.38 12.88
CA ILE A 407 -4.68 6.79 14.13
C ILE A 407 -3.49 5.87 14.42
N ASP A 408 -3.68 4.56 14.27
CA ASP A 408 -2.63 3.57 14.52
C ASP A 408 -1.43 3.79 13.60
N GLU A 409 -1.66 3.99 12.31
CA GLU A 409 -0.60 4.22 11.33
C GLU A 409 0.06 5.60 11.51
N ALA A 410 -0.72 6.65 11.78
CA ALA A 410 -0.18 7.99 12.02
C ALA A 410 0.70 8.03 13.28
N ALA A 411 0.23 7.43 14.38
CA ALA A 411 1.00 7.32 15.61
C ALA A 411 2.27 6.47 15.44
N SER A 412 2.17 5.36 14.70
CA SER A 412 3.32 4.51 14.36
C SER A 412 4.36 5.26 13.54
N ARG A 413 3.94 6.00 12.51
CA ARG A 413 4.82 6.82 11.65
C ARG A 413 5.50 7.92 12.44
N MET A 414 4.76 8.59 13.32
CA MET A 414 5.31 9.63 14.18
C MET A 414 6.36 9.06 15.14
N ARG A 415 6.10 7.91 15.74
CA ARG A 415 7.07 7.19 16.57
C ARG A 415 8.33 6.82 15.80
N ILE A 416 8.21 6.28 14.57
CA ILE A 416 9.36 5.97 13.73
C ILE A 416 10.14 7.25 13.39
N LYS A 417 9.44 8.35 13.09
CA LYS A 417 10.07 9.65 12.79
C LYS A 417 10.84 10.20 13.99
N SER A 418 10.30 10.06 15.20
CA SER A 418 11.00 10.46 16.44
C SER A 418 12.21 9.58 16.76
N MET A 419 12.16 8.28 16.45
CA MET A 419 13.26 7.34 16.63
C MET A 419 14.31 7.39 15.50
N THR A 420 14.02 8.07 14.39
CA THR A 420 14.96 8.22 13.28
C THR A 420 15.87 9.41 13.55
N ALA A 421 17.17 9.15 13.64
CA ALA A 421 18.16 10.22 13.84
C ALA A 421 18.00 11.37 12.84
N PRO A 422 18.05 12.62 13.28
CA PRO A 422 17.93 13.80 12.42
C PRO A 422 18.89 13.76 11.22
N PRO A 423 18.55 14.35 10.05
CA PRO A 423 19.42 14.37 8.87
C PRO A 423 20.83 14.86 9.14
N VAL A 424 21.00 15.77 10.10
CA VAL A 424 22.30 16.34 10.54
C VAL A 424 23.30 15.25 10.97
N TYR A 425 22.82 14.10 11.49
CA TYR A 425 23.71 12.98 11.84
C TYR A 425 24.28 12.29 10.61
N ARG A 426 23.49 12.17 9.56
CA ARG A 426 23.90 11.59 8.29
C ARG A 426 24.95 12.45 7.61
N ASP A 427 24.71 13.77 7.62
CA ASP A 427 25.65 14.74 7.05
C ASP A 427 26.99 14.70 7.79
N LEU A 428 26.96 14.64 9.14
CA LEU A 428 28.17 14.50 9.97
C LEU A 428 28.87 13.16 9.76
N GLU A 429 28.16 12.05 9.55
CA GLU A 429 28.75 10.76 9.21
C GLU A 429 29.47 10.81 7.86
N GLU A 430 28.87 11.45 6.87
CA GLU A 430 29.47 11.63 5.54
C GLU A 430 30.71 12.52 5.61
N GLU A 431 30.67 13.61 6.42
CA GLU A 431 31.82 14.47 6.66
C GLU A 431 32.95 13.73 7.40
N ILE A 432 32.62 12.89 8.40
CA ILE A 432 33.60 12.06 9.11
C ILE A 432 34.24 11.05 8.16
N GLU A 433 33.44 10.40 7.30
CA GLU A 433 33.95 9.42 6.35
C GLU A 433 34.80 10.07 5.25
N THR A 434 34.46 11.27 4.77
CA THR A 434 35.29 12.01 3.83
C THR A 434 36.60 12.44 4.45
N ALA A 435 36.58 13.00 5.66
CA ALA A 435 37.80 13.38 6.41
C ALA A 435 38.72 12.18 6.65
N ARG A 436 38.13 11.01 6.92
CA ARG A 436 38.87 9.76 7.10
C ARG A 436 39.53 9.27 5.80
N ARG A 437 38.83 9.31 4.66
CA ARG A 437 39.37 8.95 3.35
C ARG A 437 40.51 9.89 2.96
N GLU A 438 40.30 11.20 3.12
CA GLU A 438 41.35 12.21 2.83
C GLU A 438 42.55 12.04 3.74
N LYS A 439 42.38 11.71 5.01
CA LYS A 439 43.47 11.39 5.93
C LYS A 439 44.28 10.17 5.48
N GLU A 440 43.62 9.08 5.07
CA GLU A 440 44.28 7.89 4.55
C GLU A 440 45.06 8.21 3.26
N ALA A 441 44.48 8.98 2.35
CA ALA A 441 45.15 9.42 1.11
C ALA A 441 46.38 10.34 1.39
N ALA A 442 46.28 11.24 2.37
CA ALA A 442 47.39 12.09 2.80
C ALA A 442 48.54 11.29 3.47
N ILE A 443 48.23 10.22 4.18
CA ILE A 443 49.23 9.28 4.77
C ILE A 443 49.94 8.52 3.64
N GLU A 444 49.23 8.03 2.63
CA GLU A 444 49.81 7.35 1.47
C GLU A 444 50.73 8.30 0.65
N ALA A 445 50.29 9.55 0.53
CA ALA A 445 51.09 10.60 -0.15
C ALA A 445 52.26 11.13 0.69
N GLN A 446 52.48 10.68 1.95
CA GLN A 446 53.45 11.13 2.92
C GLN A 446 53.35 12.64 3.32
N GLU A 447 52.15 13.21 3.18
CA GLU A 447 51.81 14.58 3.60
C GLU A 447 51.40 14.59 5.11
N PHE A 448 52.38 14.39 6.01
CA PHE A 448 52.12 14.17 7.44
C PHE A 448 51.48 15.39 8.14
N GLU A 449 51.73 16.61 7.72
CA GLU A 449 51.15 17.81 8.28
C GLU A 449 49.67 17.93 7.94
N LYS A 450 49.26 17.59 6.71
CA LYS A 450 47.88 17.53 6.25
C LYS A 450 47.12 16.39 6.93
N ALA A 451 47.76 15.22 7.06
CA ALA A 451 47.19 14.06 7.75
C ALA A 451 46.91 14.36 9.26
N ALA A 452 47.80 15.16 9.90
CA ALA A 452 47.59 15.58 11.28
C ALA A 452 46.40 16.55 11.43
N ASN A 453 46.24 17.52 10.52
CA ASN A 453 45.11 18.43 10.50
C ASN A 453 43.77 17.68 10.26
N LEU A 454 43.75 16.75 9.31
CA LEU A 454 42.57 15.94 9.01
C LEU A 454 42.19 14.99 10.18
N ARG A 455 43.16 14.48 10.92
CA ARG A 455 42.90 13.70 12.14
C ARG A 455 42.23 14.55 13.22
N ASP A 456 42.67 15.82 13.38
CA ASP A 456 42.10 16.72 14.36
C ASP A 456 40.68 17.15 13.99
N THR A 457 40.39 17.34 12.68
CA THR A 457 39.04 17.57 12.15
C THR A 457 38.13 16.35 12.35
N GLU A 458 38.58 15.13 12.03
CA GLU A 458 37.87 13.89 12.29
C GLU A 458 37.48 13.77 13.77
N ARG A 459 38.41 14.10 14.68
CA ARG A 459 38.18 14.05 16.12
C ARG A 459 37.17 15.10 16.59
N GLN A 460 37.20 16.30 16.04
CA GLN A 460 36.23 17.38 16.33
C GLN A 460 34.84 17.00 15.87
N LEU A 461 34.68 16.48 14.62
CA LEU A 461 33.42 16.03 14.06
C LEU A 461 32.84 14.84 14.87
N THR A 462 33.68 13.88 15.26
CA THR A 462 33.27 12.74 16.09
C THR A 462 32.80 13.17 17.48
N THR A 463 33.48 14.15 18.07
CA THR A 463 33.09 14.71 19.39
C THR A 463 31.77 15.46 19.27
N ARG A 464 31.57 16.23 18.18
CA ARG A 464 30.31 16.96 17.90
C ARG A 464 29.14 15.99 17.65
N LYS A 465 29.39 14.91 16.90
CA LYS A 465 28.39 13.85 16.69
C LYS A 465 27.95 13.25 18.03
N ARG A 466 28.90 12.89 18.90
CA ARG A 466 28.60 12.34 20.20
C ARG A 466 27.84 13.31 21.13
N GLN A 467 28.19 14.60 21.13
CA GLN A 467 27.45 15.61 21.90
C GLN A 467 25.99 15.72 21.44
N LEU A 468 25.77 15.74 20.12
CA LEU A 468 24.43 15.76 19.56
C LEU A 468 23.67 14.46 19.87
N GLU A 469 24.33 13.30 19.85
CA GLU A 469 23.71 12.00 20.25
C GLU A 469 23.27 12.01 21.72
N GLU A 470 24.11 12.59 22.61
CA GLU A 470 23.77 12.73 24.04
C GLU A 470 22.62 13.74 24.23
N GLU A 471 22.62 14.89 23.54
CA GLU A 471 21.54 15.89 23.54
C GLU A 471 20.22 15.30 22.99
N TRP A 472 20.28 14.46 21.96
CA TRP A 472 19.10 13.82 21.38
C TRP A 472 18.53 12.73 22.30
N ALA A 473 19.40 11.91 22.90
CA ALA A 473 18.98 10.87 23.85
C ALA A 473 18.34 11.48 25.13
N ASP A 474 18.87 12.61 25.64
CA ASP A 474 18.29 13.33 26.78
C ASP A 474 16.96 14.04 26.39
N GLY A 475 16.79 14.45 25.12
CA GLY A 475 15.57 15.06 24.61
C GLY A 475 14.41 14.07 24.40
N GLU A 476 14.72 12.81 24.06
CA GLU A 476 13.71 11.75 23.85
C GLU A 476 12.94 11.36 25.13
N GLU A 477 13.53 11.55 26.31
CA GLU A 477 12.83 11.27 27.57
C GLU A 477 11.85 12.36 28.00
N THR A 478 11.90 13.57 27.38
CA THR A 478 11.24 14.76 27.94
C THR A 478 9.99 15.21 27.19
N GLU A 479 9.81 14.95 25.88
CA GLU A 479 8.67 15.42 25.11
C GLU A 479 8.06 14.31 24.23
N ARG A 480 6.85 13.86 24.59
CA ARG A 480 6.08 12.96 23.72
C ARG A 480 5.59 13.75 22.50
N PRO A 481 5.84 13.28 21.28
CA PRO A 481 5.32 13.96 20.09
C PRO A 481 3.79 13.98 20.11
N ILE A 482 3.21 15.09 19.64
CA ILE A 482 1.75 15.30 19.61
C ILE A 482 1.25 15.02 18.21
N LEU A 483 0.34 14.04 18.09
CA LEU A 483 -0.34 13.72 16.86
C LEU A 483 -1.48 14.73 16.63
N GLY A 484 -1.38 15.51 15.56
CA GLY A 484 -2.35 16.52 15.16
C GLY A 484 -3.18 16.13 13.92
N GLU A 485 -3.99 17.08 13.45
CA GLU A 485 -4.81 16.95 12.24
C GLU A 485 -3.93 16.77 10.98
N GLU A 486 -2.77 17.44 10.92
CA GLU A 486 -1.88 17.41 9.74
C GLU A 486 -1.32 16.02 9.48
N GLU A 487 -0.90 15.30 10.52
CA GLU A 487 -0.36 13.96 10.39
C GLU A 487 -1.43 12.97 9.92
N ILE A 488 -2.67 13.11 10.40
CA ILE A 488 -3.81 12.31 9.93
C ILE A 488 -4.08 12.60 8.45
N ALA A 489 -4.10 13.87 8.04
CA ALA A 489 -4.28 14.27 6.66
C ALA A 489 -3.19 13.74 5.74
N ASP A 490 -1.92 13.70 6.23
CA ASP A 490 -0.79 13.09 5.53
C ASP A 490 -1.02 11.61 5.23
N ILE A 491 -1.51 10.83 6.21
CA ILE A 491 -1.79 9.41 6.00
C ILE A 491 -2.93 9.22 5.01
N VAL A 492 -4.02 9.98 5.14
CA VAL A 492 -5.13 9.92 4.19
C VAL A 492 -4.66 10.27 2.79
N SER A 493 -3.80 11.28 2.65
CA SER A 493 -3.18 11.66 1.37
C SER A 493 -2.35 10.53 0.78
N MET A 494 -1.58 9.82 1.61
CA MET A 494 -0.76 8.70 1.18
C MET A 494 -1.60 7.49 0.74
N TRP A 495 -2.70 7.20 1.44
CA TRP A 495 -3.58 6.07 1.10
C TRP A 495 -4.42 6.33 -0.14
N THR A 496 -4.91 7.55 -0.28
CA THR A 496 -5.85 7.91 -1.35
C THR A 496 -5.19 8.56 -2.56
N GLY A 497 -3.94 9.02 -2.41
CA GLY A 497 -3.24 9.81 -3.43
C GLY A 497 -3.73 11.25 -3.54
N ILE A 498 -4.56 11.74 -2.58
CA ILE A 498 -5.14 13.07 -2.61
C ILE A 498 -4.45 13.94 -1.58
N PRO A 499 -4.01 15.13 -1.92
CA PRO A 499 -3.61 16.12 -0.93
C PRO A 499 -4.84 16.54 -0.12
N VAL A 500 -4.99 16.02 1.10
CA VAL A 500 -6.16 16.24 2.00
C VAL A 500 -5.93 17.42 2.95
N PHE A 501 -4.94 18.26 2.69
CA PHE A 501 -4.71 19.43 3.53
C PHE A 501 -5.91 20.39 3.47
N LYS A 502 -6.28 20.99 4.59
CA LYS A 502 -7.05 22.25 4.57
C LYS A 502 -6.36 23.14 3.54
N LEU A 503 -7.13 23.75 2.64
CA LEU A 503 -6.62 24.69 1.63
C LEU A 503 -5.50 25.53 2.26
N THR A 504 -4.27 25.04 2.12
CA THR A 504 -3.12 25.79 2.59
C THR A 504 -3.08 27.09 1.80
N GLU A 505 -2.47 28.14 2.34
CA GLU A 505 -2.29 29.38 1.57
C GLU A 505 -1.67 29.12 0.20
N ALA A 506 -0.83 28.08 0.09
CA ALA A 506 -0.20 27.65 -1.17
C ALA A 506 -1.22 27.04 -2.15
N GLU A 507 -2.17 26.21 -1.68
CA GLU A 507 -3.22 25.64 -2.53
C GLU A 507 -4.27 26.68 -2.93
N THR A 508 -4.60 27.59 -2.02
CA THR A 508 -5.47 28.73 -2.34
C THR A 508 -4.83 29.57 -3.44
N LYS A 509 -3.53 29.84 -3.39
CA LYS A 509 -2.79 30.53 -4.45
C LYS A 509 -2.81 29.75 -5.77
N LYS A 510 -2.54 28.42 -5.73
CA LYS A 510 -2.63 27.57 -6.92
C LYS A 510 -4.02 27.60 -7.55
N LEU A 511 -5.11 27.53 -6.77
CA LEU A 511 -6.46 27.60 -7.30
C LEU A 511 -6.82 28.98 -7.86
N ILE A 512 -6.23 30.05 -7.33
CA ILE A 512 -6.37 31.41 -7.89
C ILE A 512 -5.60 31.52 -9.22
N GLU A 513 -4.41 30.95 -9.29
CA GLU A 513 -3.53 30.97 -10.49
C GLU A 513 -3.92 29.90 -11.52
N MET A 514 -4.94 29.07 -11.25
CA MET A 514 -5.39 27.95 -12.09
C MET A 514 -5.59 28.34 -13.54
N GLU A 515 -6.19 29.48 -13.82
CA GLU A 515 -6.43 29.96 -15.19
C GLU A 515 -5.11 30.13 -15.95
N GLY A 516 -4.10 30.76 -15.30
CA GLY A 516 -2.78 30.93 -15.88
C GLY A 516 -2.04 29.62 -16.15
N GLU A 517 -2.17 28.65 -15.24
CA GLU A 517 -1.57 27.31 -15.42
C GLU A 517 -2.23 26.53 -16.57
N LEU A 518 -3.55 26.58 -16.67
CA LEU A 518 -4.27 25.94 -17.77
C LEU A 518 -3.95 26.58 -19.12
N HIS A 519 -3.76 27.91 -19.19
CA HIS A 519 -3.37 28.62 -20.40
C HIS A 519 -1.96 28.29 -20.90
N LYS A 520 -1.05 27.81 -20.04
CA LYS A 520 0.27 27.34 -20.50
C LYS A 520 0.20 26.17 -21.49
N ARG A 521 -0.83 25.36 -21.42
CA ARG A 521 -1.04 24.18 -22.28
C ARG A 521 -2.19 24.31 -23.26
N VAL A 522 -3.25 25.02 -22.87
CA VAL A 522 -4.45 25.22 -23.70
C VAL A 522 -4.45 26.66 -24.19
N ILE A 523 -4.14 26.83 -25.47
CA ILE A 523 -4.10 28.13 -26.12
C ILE A 523 -5.49 28.57 -26.55
N GLY A 524 -5.80 29.84 -26.33
CA GLY A 524 -7.15 30.38 -26.54
C GLY A 524 -8.16 29.80 -25.55
N GLN A 525 -9.43 29.81 -25.90
CA GLN A 525 -10.52 29.24 -25.11
C GLN A 525 -10.72 29.89 -23.72
N GLU A 526 -10.45 31.19 -23.57
CA GLU A 526 -10.47 31.92 -22.28
C GLU A 526 -11.80 31.68 -21.53
N ALA A 527 -12.95 31.83 -22.23
CA ALA A 527 -14.28 31.64 -21.63
C ALA A 527 -14.46 30.20 -21.10
N ALA A 528 -13.88 29.18 -21.76
CA ALA A 528 -13.96 27.80 -21.32
C ALA A 528 -13.12 27.57 -20.06
N ILE A 529 -11.91 28.07 -20.04
CA ILE A 529 -10.98 27.95 -18.90
C ILE A 529 -11.54 28.68 -17.68
N GLU A 530 -12.05 29.89 -17.86
CA GLU A 530 -12.67 30.69 -16.79
C GLU A 530 -13.88 29.97 -16.18
N ALA A 531 -14.77 29.41 -17.02
CA ALA A 531 -15.96 28.69 -16.55
C ALA A 531 -15.60 27.44 -15.75
N VAL A 532 -14.64 26.62 -16.24
CA VAL A 532 -14.14 25.45 -15.51
C VAL A 532 -13.53 25.85 -14.19
N SER A 533 -12.64 26.85 -14.20
CA SER A 533 -11.93 27.32 -13.01
C SER A 533 -12.89 27.86 -11.93
N LYS A 534 -13.89 28.61 -12.31
CA LYS A 534 -14.94 29.11 -11.40
C LYS A 534 -15.74 27.96 -10.77
N ALA A 535 -16.13 26.95 -11.56
CA ALA A 535 -16.90 25.83 -11.05
C ALA A 535 -16.07 24.96 -10.08
N ILE A 536 -14.81 24.74 -10.39
CA ILE A 536 -13.90 23.97 -9.51
C ILE A 536 -13.61 24.73 -8.22
N ARG A 537 -13.32 26.04 -8.29
CA ARG A 537 -13.15 26.87 -7.09
C ARG A 537 -14.39 26.82 -6.19
N ARG A 538 -15.60 26.89 -6.76
CA ARG A 538 -16.87 26.77 -6.01
C ARG A 538 -17.00 25.40 -5.32
N SER A 539 -16.63 24.32 -6.00
CA SER A 539 -16.65 22.96 -5.44
C SER A 539 -15.63 22.78 -4.32
N ARG A 540 -14.41 23.28 -4.49
CA ARG A 540 -13.34 23.18 -3.49
C ARG A 540 -13.58 24.06 -2.27
N ALA A 541 -14.27 25.19 -2.44
CA ALA A 541 -14.69 26.06 -1.34
C ALA A 541 -15.85 25.48 -0.49
N GLY A 542 -16.33 24.27 -0.80
CA GLY A 542 -17.40 23.61 -0.03
C GLY A 542 -18.79 24.21 -0.25
N ILE A 543 -18.99 25.06 -1.27
CA ILE A 543 -20.28 25.76 -1.55
C ILE A 543 -21.19 24.90 -2.48
N LYS A 544 -20.83 23.64 -2.72
CA LYS A 544 -21.60 22.72 -3.56
C LYS A 544 -22.28 21.64 -2.72
N ASP A 545 -23.38 21.07 -3.24
CA ASP A 545 -24.06 19.92 -2.61
C ASP A 545 -23.07 18.73 -2.48
N PRO A 546 -22.82 18.25 -1.26
CA PRO A 546 -21.84 17.18 -1.00
C PRO A 546 -22.23 15.83 -1.62
N LYS A 547 -23.48 15.67 -2.06
CA LYS A 547 -23.95 14.45 -2.72
C LYS A 547 -23.58 14.36 -4.21
N ARG A 548 -23.23 15.48 -4.84
CA ARG A 548 -22.96 15.53 -6.29
C ARG A 548 -21.48 15.39 -6.60
N PRO A 549 -21.11 14.96 -7.84
CA PRO A 549 -19.71 14.95 -8.30
C PRO A 549 -19.04 16.31 -8.13
N ALA A 550 -17.71 16.34 -7.98
CA ALA A 550 -16.93 17.57 -7.78
C ALA A 550 -17.13 18.59 -8.92
N GLY A 551 -17.34 18.13 -10.16
CA GLY A 551 -17.69 18.96 -11.31
C GLY A 551 -18.38 18.15 -12.38
N SER A 552 -19.31 18.74 -13.13
CA SER A 552 -19.96 18.11 -14.28
C SER A 552 -20.06 19.10 -15.43
N PHE A 553 -19.39 18.79 -16.55
CA PHE A 553 -19.23 19.70 -17.67
C PHE A 553 -19.61 19.04 -18.99
N VAL A 554 -20.20 19.81 -19.90
CA VAL A 554 -20.34 19.42 -21.31
C VAL A 554 -19.50 20.36 -22.18
N PHE A 555 -18.52 19.79 -22.87
CA PHE A 555 -17.63 20.49 -23.79
C PHE A 555 -18.14 20.36 -25.23
N LEU A 556 -18.58 21.46 -25.79
CA LEU A 556 -19.17 21.54 -27.12
C LEU A 556 -18.22 22.26 -28.08
N GLY A 557 -18.17 21.79 -29.31
CA GLY A 557 -17.39 22.47 -30.34
C GLY A 557 -16.82 21.54 -31.39
N PRO A 558 -16.18 22.10 -32.43
CA PRO A 558 -15.59 21.33 -33.53
C PRO A 558 -14.50 20.37 -33.02
N SER A 559 -14.12 19.42 -33.91
CA SER A 559 -12.97 18.54 -33.57
C SER A 559 -11.67 19.34 -33.59
N GLY A 560 -10.73 18.96 -32.71
CA GLY A 560 -9.37 19.51 -32.69
C GLY A 560 -9.22 20.91 -32.10
N VAL A 561 -10.19 21.43 -31.31
CA VAL A 561 -10.14 22.75 -30.66
C VAL A 561 -9.59 22.72 -29.20
N GLY A 562 -9.17 21.56 -28.70
CA GLY A 562 -8.56 21.45 -27.38
C GLY A 562 -9.44 20.85 -26.27
N LYS A 563 -10.67 20.33 -26.55
CA LYS A 563 -11.58 19.75 -25.53
C LYS A 563 -10.91 18.67 -24.67
N THR A 564 -10.28 17.68 -25.30
CA THR A 564 -9.60 16.58 -24.61
C THR A 564 -8.31 17.04 -23.92
N GLU A 565 -7.61 18.04 -24.49
CA GLU A 565 -6.39 18.57 -23.91
C GLU A 565 -6.70 19.36 -22.63
N LEU A 566 -7.79 20.14 -22.59
CA LEU A 566 -8.22 20.81 -21.36
C LEU A 566 -8.58 19.80 -20.26
N ALA A 567 -9.25 18.68 -20.58
CA ALA A 567 -9.55 17.63 -19.63
C ALA A 567 -8.26 16.98 -19.05
N ARG A 568 -7.26 16.76 -19.91
CA ARG A 568 -5.97 16.20 -19.52
C ARG A 568 -5.18 17.15 -18.63
N THR A 569 -5.08 18.42 -19.04
CA THR A 569 -4.39 19.47 -18.27
C THR A 569 -5.05 19.68 -16.90
N LEU A 570 -6.38 19.56 -16.84
CA LEU A 570 -7.15 19.63 -15.62
C LEU A 570 -6.82 18.46 -14.67
N ALA A 571 -6.70 17.23 -15.20
CA ALA A 571 -6.33 16.06 -14.41
C ALA A 571 -4.93 16.22 -13.80
N GLU A 572 -3.95 16.65 -14.59
CA GLU A 572 -2.60 16.92 -14.12
C GLU A 572 -2.55 18.05 -13.08
N PHE A 573 -3.26 19.14 -13.31
CA PHE A 573 -3.28 20.27 -12.36
C PHE A 573 -3.88 19.89 -11.01
N LEU A 574 -5.01 19.15 -10.99
CA LEU A 574 -5.74 18.83 -9.77
C LEU A 574 -5.21 17.60 -9.04
N PHE A 575 -4.70 16.61 -9.77
CA PHE A 575 -4.33 15.30 -9.24
C PHE A 575 -2.84 14.97 -9.42
N GLY A 576 -2.07 15.88 -10.05
CA GLY A 576 -0.62 15.76 -10.18
C GLY A 576 -0.14 14.80 -11.27
N ASP A 577 -1.07 14.09 -11.97
CA ASP A 577 -0.75 13.10 -12.99
C ASP A 577 -1.77 13.13 -14.13
N GLU A 578 -1.29 13.11 -15.38
CA GLU A 578 -2.13 13.00 -16.57
C GLU A 578 -2.91 11.67 -16.61
N ASP A 579 -2.37 10.59 -16.01
CA ASP A 579 -2.98 9.27 -15.94
C ASP A 579 -4.16 9.20 -14.95
N SER A 580 -4.40 10.25 -14.18
CA SER A 580 -5.60 10.41 -13.38
C SER A 580 -6.85 10.76 -14.20
N MET A 581 -6.75 10.72 -15.54
CA MET A 581 -7.88 10.85 -16.46
C MET A 581 -8.36 9.48 -16.95
N ILE A 582 -9.61 9.13 -16.62
CA ILE A 582 -10.31 7.96 -17.15
C ILE A 582 -11.05 8.38 -18.43
N ARG A 583 -10.63 7.87 -19.59
CA ARG A 583 -11.28 8.17 -20.86
C ARG A 583 -12.11 6.98 -21.33
N ILE A 584 -13.39 7.25 -21.65
CA ILE A 584 -14.32 6.27 -22.21
C ILE A 584 -14.92 6.87 -23.49
N ASP A 585 -14.76 6.17 -24.62
CA ASP A 585 -15.31 6.56 -25.90
C ASP A 585 -16.75 6.03 -26.04
N MET A 586 -17.72 6.91 -26.08
CA MET A 586 -19.14 6.55 -26.15
C MET A 586 -19.56 5.93 -27.49
N SER A 587 -18.72 6.01 -28.52
CA SER A 587 -18.95 5.30 -29.78
C SER A 587 -18.89 3.78 -29.64
N GLU A 588 -18.25 3.26 -28.61
CA GLU A 588 -18.24 1.82 -28.29
C GLU A 588 -19.52 1.36 -27.56
N TYR A 589 -20.36 2.29 -27.10
CA TYR A 589 -21.57 2.05 -26.28
C TYR A 589 -22.86 2.47 -27.00
N MET A 590 -22.90 2.33 -28.31
CA MET A 590 -24.09 2.62 -29.14
C MET A 590 -25.18 1.56 -28.96
N GLU A 591 -24.81 0.33 -28.62
CA GLU A 591 -25.73 -0.80 -28.49
C GLU A 591 -26.11 -1.07 -27.05
N LYS A 592 -27.35 -1.52 -26.85
CA LYS A 592 -27.86 -1.83 -25.48
C LYS A 592 -26.99 -2.85 -24.74
N HIS A 593 -26.47 -3.85 -25.43
CA HIS A 593 -25.59 -4.86 -24.81
C HIS A 593 -24.23 -4.31 -24.40
N ALA A 594 -23.76 -3.26 -25.03
CA ALA A 594 -22.51 -2.61 -24.67
C ALA A 594 -22.64 -1.80 -23.36
N VAL A 595 -23.84 -1.29 -23.05
CA VAL A 595 -24.08 -0.51 -21.81
C VAL A 595 -23.84 -1.33 -20.54
N SER A 596 -24.15 -2.65 -20.57
CA SER A 596 -23.87 -3.53 -19.43
C SER A 596 -22.38 -3.66 -19.12
N ARG A 597 -21.49 -3.43 -20.08
CA ARG A 597 -20.03 -3.41 -19.82
C ARG A 597 -19.58 -2.22 -18.97
N LEU A 598 -20.36 -1.13 -18.93
CA LEU A 598 -20.03 0.02 -18.06
C LEU A 598 -20.25 -0.28 -16.60
N VAL A 599 -21.33 -1.01 -16.26
CA VAL A 599 -21.77 -1.26 -14.87
C VAL A 599 -21.48 -2.71 -14.44
N GLY A 600 -21.23 -3.60 -15.41
CA GLY A 600 -21.05 -5.03 -15.20
C GLY A 600 -22.25 -5.84 -15.73
N SER A 601 -22.02 -7.11 -16.08
CA SER A 601 -23.04 -8.01 -16.59
C SER A 601 -23.93 -8.56 -15.43
N PRO A 602 -25.24 -8.74 -15.64
CA PRO A 602 -26.11 -9.35 -14.63
C PRO A 602 -25.71 -10.81 -14.31
N PRO A 603 -26.09 -11.34 -13.14
CA PRO A 603 -25.82 -12.73 -12.78
C PRO A 603 -26.34 -13.72 -13.83
N GLY A 604 -25.49 -14.65 -14.25
CA GLY A 604 -25.83 -15.69 -15.24
C GLY A 604 -25.48 -15.34 -16.69
N TYR A 605 -24.93 -14.15 -16.96
CA TYR A 605 -24.42 -13.80 -18.28
C TYR A 605 -22.89 -13.94 -18.33
N VAL A 606 -22.35 -14.17 -19.53
CA VAL A 606 -20.91 -14.23 -19.78
C VAL A 606 -20.29 -12.89 -19.41
N GLY A 607 -19.21 -12.91 -18.60
CA GLY A 607 -18.53 -11.68 -18.10
C GLY A 607 -19.08 -11.14 -16.78
N TYR A 608 -19.87 -11.91 -16.03
CA TYR A 608 -20.34 -11.51 -14.69
C TYR A 608 -19.19 -11.30 -13.69
N ASP A 609 -18.14 -12.14 -13.80
CA ASP A 609 -16.95 -12.04 -12.93
C ASP A 609 -16.04 -10.84 -13.32
N GLU A 610 -16.19 -10.32 -14.54
CA GLU A 610 -15.54 -9.09 -14.99
C GLU A 610 -16.38 -7.89 -14.50
N GLY A 611 -15.85 -7.08 -13.58
CA GLY A 611 -16.50 -5.86 -13.12
C GLY A 611 -16.78 -4.89 -14.26
N GLY A 612 -17.70 -3.91 -14.06
CA GLY A 612 -17.99 -2.89 -15.07
C GLY A 612 -16.80 -1.99 -15.34
N GLN A 613 -16.53 -1.68 -16.61
CA GLN A 613 -15.37 -0.85 -17.00
C GLN A 613 -15.37 0.53 -16.33
N LEU A 614 -16.53 1.19 -16.26
CA LEU A 614 -16.67 2.48 -15.59
C LEU A 614 -16.55 2.33 -14.07
N THR A 615 -17.28 1.38 -13.49
CA THR A 615 -17.33 1.19 -12.04
C THR A 615 -16.00 0.73 -11.46
N GLU A 616 -15.29 -0.19 -12.13
CA GLU A 616 -13.97 -0.64 -11.72
C GLU A 616 -12.89 0.45 -11.88
N ALA A 617 -12.93 1.22 -12.98
CA ALA A 617 -11.97 2.28 -13.22
C ALA A 617 -12.08 3.37 -12.14
N VAL A 618 -13.29 3.81 -11.80
CA VAL A 618 -13.53 4.82 -10.77
C VAL A 618 -13.26 4.26 -9.36
N ARG A 619 -13.56 2.99 -9.10
CA ARG A 619 -13.24 2.36 -7.81
C ARG A 619 -11.74 2.31 -7.56
N ARG A 620 -10.93 2.06 -8.62
CA ARG A 620 -9.45 2.07 -8.52
C ARG A 620 -8.88 3.48 -8.41
N LYS A 621 -9.51 4.47 -9.07
CA LYS A 621 -9.10 5.87 -9.06
C LYS A 621 -10.30 6.78 -8.74
N PRO A 622 -10.73 6.85 -7.46
CA PRO A 622 -11.91 7.62 -7.06
C PRO A 622 -11.73 9.14 -7.24
N TYR A 623 -10.50 9.58 -7.38
CA TYR A 623 -10.12 10.96 -7.66
C TYR A 623 -9.54 11.04 -9.06
N SER A 624 -10.41 11.30 -10.01
CA SER A 624 -10.05 11.31 -11.42
C SER A 624 -10.94 12.27 -12.21
N VAL A 625 -10.46 12.62 -13.39
CA VAL A 625 -11.29 13.26 -14.41
C VAL A 625 -11.87 12.16 -15.30
N LEU A 626 -13.17 11.96 -15.24
CA LEU A 626 -13.90 11.06 -16.12
C LEU A 626 -14.27 11.78 -17.41
N LEU A 627 -13.61 11.42 -18.49
CA LEU A 627 -13.88 11.95 -19.82
C LEU A 627 -14.75 10.98 -20.63
N LEU A 628 -15.98 11.36 -20.90
CA LEU A 628 -16.91 10.65 -21.78
C LEU A 628 -16.89 11.32 -23.16
N ASP A 629 -16.15 10.70 -24.10
CA ASP A 629 -15.94 11.28 -25.41
C ASP A 629 -17.10 10.92 -26.36
N GLU A 630 -17.55 11.86 -27.19
CA GLU A 630 -18.64 11.72 -28.19
C GLU A 630 -19.98 11.23 -27.58
N ILE A 631 -20.42 11.91 -26.49
CA ILE A 631 -21.61 11.50 -25.72
C ILE A 631 -22.89 11.39 -26.56
N GLU A 632 -23.01 12.11 -27.66
CA GLU A 632 -24.16 12.04 -28.58
C GLU A 632 -24.33 10.69 -29.26
N LYS A 633 -23.29 9.85 -29.28
CA LYS A 633 -23.31 8.50 -29.85
C LYS A 633 -23.79 7.42 -28.89
N ALA A 634 -23.84 7.74 -27.59
CA ALA A 634 -24.19 6.80 -26.55
C ALA A 634 -25.64 6.30 -26.65
N HIS A 635 -25.87 5.03 -26.32
CA HIS A 635 -27.22 4.48 -26.16
C HIS A 635 -28.03 5.25 -25.11
N PRO A 636 -29.36 5.45 -25.28
CA PRO A 636 -30.19 6.15 -24.30
C PRO A 636 -30.11 5.64 -22.85
N ASP A 637 -29.81 4.37 -22.62
CA ASP A 637 -29.66 3.80 -21.27
C ASP A 637 -28.42 4.33 -20.55
N VAL A 638 -27.38 4.79 -21.27
CA VAL A 638 -26.20 5.44 -20.68
C VAL A 638 -26.61 6.72 -19.95
N PHE A 639 -27.55 7.50 -20.52
CA PHE A 639 -28.03 8.72 -19.86
C PHE A 639 -28.74 8.44 -18.54
N ASN A 640 -29.40 7.29 -18.39
CA ASN A 640 -30.05 6.92 -17.14
C ASN A 640 -29.00 6.62 -16.05
N ILE A 641 -27.86 5.99 -16.43
CA ILE A 641 -26.72 5.76 -15.54
C ILE A 641 -26.10 7.09 -15.11
N LEU A 642 -25.86 7.99 -16.08
CA LEU A 642 -25.28 9.30 -15.82
C LEU A 642 -26.20 10.17 -14.95
N LEU A 643 -27.52 10.10 -15.12
CA LEU A 643 -28.47 10.80 -14.26
C LEU A 643 -28.31 10.37 -12.80
N GLN A 644 -28.17 9.07 -12.52
CA GLN A 644 -27.94 8.57 -11.17
C GLN A 644 -26.62 9.10 -10.60
N ILE A 645 -25.55 9.10 -11.40
CA ILE A 645 -24.25 9.62 -10.98
C ILE A 645 -24.32 11.13 -10.68
N LEU A 646 -24.95 11.91 -11.58
CA LEU A 646 -25.05 13.37 -11.45
C LEU A 646 -25.96 13.82 -10.30
N GLU A 647 -26.91 12.98 -9.86
CA GLU A 647 -27.87 13.30 -8.78
C GLU A 647 -27.37 12.81 -7.42
N ASP A 648 -27.03 11.52 -7.34
CA ASP A 648 -26.70 10.85 -6.09
C ASP A 648 -25.18 10.75 -5.85
N GLY A 649 -24.33 11.08 -6.84
CA GLY A 649 -22.89 10.95 -6.78
C GLY A 649 -22.39 9.51 -6.60
N ARG A 650 -23.25 8.51 -6.88
CA ARG A 650 -22.94 7.10 -6.71
C ARG A 650 -23.61 6.24 -7.76
N LEU A 651 -23.01 5.10 -8.04
CA LEU A 651 -23.55 4.10 -8.96
C LEU A 651 -23.41 2.71 -8.36
N THR A 652 -24.48 1.90 -8.41
CA THR A 652 -24.44 0.51 -7.97
C THR A 652 -24.05 -0.38 -9.14
N ASP A 653 -23.02 -1.20 -8.97
CA ASP A 653 -22.58 -2.16 -9.98
C ASP A 653 -23.51 -3.38 -10.06
N SER A 654 -23.25 -4.28 -11.01
CA SER A 654 -24.03 -5.52 -11.18
C SER A 654 -23.86 -6.51 -10.03
N GLN A 655 -22.84 -6.33 -9.19
CA GLN A 655 -22.56 -7.15 -8.00
C GLN A 655 -23.23 -6.59 -6.73
N GLY A 656 -23.94 -5.45 -6.85
CA GLY A 656 -24.59 -4.78 -5.72
C GLY A 656 -23.68 -3.83 -4.95
N ARG A 657 -22.43 -3.60 -5.40
CA ARG A 657 -21.48 -2.69 -4.75
C ARG A 657 -21.77 -1.26 -5.18
N THR A 658 -21.71 -0.34 -4.25
CA THR A 658 -21.86 1.09 -4.52
C THR A 658 -20.51 1.72 -4.79
N VAL A 659 -20.35 2.34 -5.96
CA VAL A 659 -19.16 3.09 -6.37
C VAL A 659 -19.42 4.58 -6.21
N ASP A 660 -18.49 5.28 -5.57
CA ASP A 660 -18.58 6.70 -5.25
C ASP A 660 -17.97 7.58 -6.35
N PHE A 661 -18.76 8.53 -6.87
CA PHE A 661 -18.37 9.52 -7.88
C PHE A 661 -18.30 10.95 -7.34
N ARG A 662 -18.53 11.18 -6.03
CA ARG A 662 -18.54 12.52 -5.44
C ARG A 662 -17.24 13.29 -5.61
N ASN A 663 -16.14 12.56 -5.67
CA ASN A 663 -14.80 13.13 -5.82
C ASN A 663 -14.29 13.14 -7.27
N THR A 664 -15.12 12.69 -8.25
CA THR A 664 -14.76 12.72 -9.67
C THR A 664 -15.22 14.01 -10.34
N ILE A 665 -14.50 14.42 -11.37
CA ILE A 665 -14.92 15.49 -12.29
C ILE A 665 -15.37 14.83 -13.58
N ILE A 666 -16.63 15.04 -13.96
CA ILE A 666 -17.21 14.43 -15.15
C ILE A 666 -17.18 15.43 -16.29
N ILE A 667 -16.51 15.08 -17.37
CA ILE A 667 -16.42 15.88 -18.58
C ILE A 667 -17.01 15.05 -19.73
N MET A 668 -18.02 15.58 -20.38
CA MET A 668 -18.66 14.99 -21.55
C MET A 668 -18.32 15.82 -22.78
N THR A 669 -17.72 15.23 -23.81
CA THR A 669 -17.47 15.98 -25.05
C THR A 669 -18.53 15.68 -26.09
N SER A 670 -18.87 16.68 -26.90
CA SER A 670 -19.78 16.51 -28.01
C SER A 670 -19.41 17.42 -29.21
N ASN A 671 -19.75 16.95 -30.41
CA ASN A 671 -19.58 17.69 -31.63
C ASN A 671 -20.90 18.31 -32.12
N ILE A 672 -21.99 18.22 -31.32
CA ILE A 672 -23.29 18.84 -31.64
C ILE A 672 -23.12 20.36 -31.73
N GLY A 673 -23.72 20.97 -32.69
CA GLY A 673 -23.60 22.41 -32.93
C GLY A 673 -22.34 22.83 -33.71
N ALA A 674 -21.43 21.92 -34.04
CA ALA A 674 -20.23 22.22 -34.81
C ALA A 674 -20.56 22.84 -36.19
N ASN A 675 -21.66 22.41 -36.84
CA ASN A 675 -22.13 22.96 -38.11
C ASN A 675 -22.69 24.38 -37.95
N GLU A 676 -23.30 24.72 -36.82
CA GLU A 676 -23.80 26.06 -36.53
C GLU A 676 -22.62 27.02 -36.25
N ILE A 677 -21.63 26.55 -35.52
CA ILE A 677 -20.36 27.27 -35.29
C ILE A 677 -19.61 27.46 -36.63
N ALA A 678 -19.76 26.49 -37.58
CA ALA A 678 -19.11 26.54 -38.87
C ALA A 678 -19.82 27.46 -39.89
N ARG A 679 -21.13 27.55 -39.85
CA ARG A 679 -21.95 28.34 -40.78
C ARG A 679 -21.84 29.86 -40.61
N ASN A 680 -21.40 30.33 -39.43
CA ASN A 680 -21.23 31.76 -39.19
C ASN A 680 -20.07 32.43 -39.97
N GLN A 681 -19.36 31.72 -40.86
CA GLN A 681 -18.30 32.25 -41.70
C GLN A 681 -18.48 32.04 -43.22
N GLY A 682 -19.65 31.61 -43.66
CA GLY A 682 -19.77 31.32 -45.06
C GLY A 682 -21.02 31.88 -45.69
N ILE A 683 -21.00 33.10 -46.23
CA ILE A 683 -21.51 33.49 -47.55
C ILE A 683 -21.18 34.98 -47.70
N GLY A 684 -20.29 35.25 -48.67
CA GLY A 684 -19.78 36.55 -49.08
C GLY A 684 -20.80 37.68 -49.13
N PHE A 685 -20.81 38.45 -48.06
CA PHE A 685 -21.13 39.86 -48.07
C PHE A 685 -20.20 40.52 -47.06
N THR A 686 -19.37 41.43 -47.57
CA THR A 686 -18.66 42.42 -46.75
C THR A 686 -19.70 43.21 -45.94
N VAL A 687 -19.83 42.84 -44.70
CA VAL A 687 -20.55 43.69 -43.73
C VAL A 687 -19.53 44.08 -42.65
N SER A 688 -19.38 45.40 -42.60
CA SER A 688 -18.68 46.16 -41.58
C SER A 688 -18.75 45.60 -40.16
N ASP A 689 -17.73 45.78 -39.43
CA ASP A 689 -17.31 45.37 -38.07
C ASP A 689 -18.30 45.59 -36.90
N ASP A 690 -19.63 45.68 -37.08
CA ASP A 690 -20.54 46.11 -36.03
C ASP A 690 -21.72 45.13 -35.70
N THR A 691 -21.75 43.92 -36.19
CA THR A 691 -22.72 42.90 -35.75
C THR A 691 -22.04 41.60 -35.37
N GLY A 692 -21.15 41.65 -34.39
CA GLY A 692 -20.56 40.46 -33.75
C GLY A 692 -21.68 39.68 -33.02
N ILE A 693 -21.99 38.47 -33.47
CA ILE A 693 -22.77 37.50 -32.70
C ILE A 693 -21.99 37.28 -31.38
N THR A 694 -22.59 37.70 -30.29
CA THR A 694 -21.99 37.56 -28.98
C THR A 694 -21.86 36.08 -28.63
N TYR A 695 -20.88 35.73 -27.73
CA TYR A 695 -20.72 34.37 -27.21
C TYR A 695 -22.04 33.83 -26.64
N ASP A 696 -22.86 34.69 -26.05
CA ASP A 696 -24.16 34.35 -25.49
C ASP A 696 -25.19 33.97 -26.53
N ASP A 697 -25.23 34.67 -27.70
CA ASP A 697 -26.10 34.30 -28.80
C ASP A 697 -25.72 32.94 -29.43
N MET A 698 -24.44 32.67 -29.57
CA MET A 698 -23.91 31.39 -30.04
C MET A 698 -24.26 30.27 -29.04
N LYS A 699 -24.04 30.50 -27.73
CA LYS A 699 -24.42 29.59 -26.64
C LYS A 699 -25.92 29.30 -26.67
N GLY A 700 -26.76 30.33 -26.86
CA GLY A 700 -28.21 30.19 -26.95
C GLY A 700 -28.69 29.29 -28.09
N ARG A 701 -28.10 29.43 -29.30
CA ARG A 701 -28.40 28.58 -30.47
C ARG A 701 -27.97 27.12 -30.20
N ILE A 702 -26.77 26.91 -29.74
CA ILE A 702 -26.25 25.58 -29.42
C ILE A 702 -27.07 24.90 -28.34
N MET A 703 -27.47 25.64 -27.28
CA MET A 703 -28.40 25.14 -26.26
C MET A 703 -29.74 24.69 -26.81
N SER A 704 -30.24 25.35 -27.87
CA SER A 704 -31.47 24.92 -28.56
C SER A 704 -31.30 23.59 -29.31
N GLU A 705 -30.14 23.35 -29.91
CA GLU A 705 -29.82 22.08 -30.56
C GLU A 705 -29.61 20.95 -29.55
N LEU A 706 -28.94 21.24 -28.41
CA LEU A 706 -28.77 20.29 -27.31
C LEU A 706 -30.09 19.80 -26.75
N ARG A 707 -31.08 20.69 -26.58
CA ARG A 707 -32.43 20.33 -26.08
C ARG A 707 -33.20 19.42 -27.03
N LYS A 708 -32.79 19.31 -28.29
CA LYS A 708 -33.38 18.35 -29.26
C LYS A 708 -32.83 16.94 -29.08
N VAL A 709 -31.57 16.84 -28.61
CA VAL A 709 -30.86 15.56 -28.50
C VAL A 709 -30.93 15.01 -27.07
N PHE A 710 -30.74 15.87 -26.07
CA PHE A 710 -30.71 15.49 -24.65
C PHE A 710 -31.99 15.85 -23.94
N ARG A 711 -32.43 15.01 -23.02
CA ARG A 711 -33.60 15.27 -22.17
C ARG A 711 -33.35 16.50 -21.27
N PRO A 712 -34.35 17.36 -21.05
CA PRO A 712 -34.19 18.56 -20.23
C PRO A 712 -33.71 18.26 -18.80
N GLU A 713 -34.14 17.14 -18.22
CA GLU A 713 -33.72 16.74 -16.87
C GLU A 713 -32.21 16.42 -16.79
N PHE A 714 -31.62 15.88 -17.84
CA PHE A 714 -30.18 15.62 -17.92
C PHE A 714 -29.41 16.95 -17.98
N LEU A 715 -29.81 17.87 -18.86
CA LEU A 715 -29.16 19.18 -18.99
C LEU A 715 -29.23 20.03 -17.71
N ASN A 716 -30.32 19.92 -16.92
CA ASN A 716 -30.48 20.64 -15.66
C ASN A 716 -29.61 20.11 -14.51
N ARG A 717 -28.98 18.93 -14.67
CA ARG A 717 -28.09 18.33 -13.67
C ARG A 717 -26.62 18.64 -13.91
N ILE A 718 -26.30 19.17 -15.08
CA ILE A 718 -24.94 19.55 -15.48
C ILE A 718 -24.64 20.93 -14.89
N ASP A 719 -23.44 21.07 -14.28
CA ASP A 719 -23.04 22.33 -13.65
C ASP A 719 -22.81 23.44 -14.67
N GLU A 720 -22.15 23.11 -15.81
CA GLU A 720 -21.87 24.12 -16.84
C GLU A 720 -21.78 23.48 -18.24
N VAL A 721 -22.32 24.18 -19.23
CA VAL A 721 -22.17 23.85 -20.65
C VAL A 721 -21.20 24.84 -21.29
N ILE A 722 -20.10 24.35 -21.79
CA ILE A 722 -18.96 25.13 -22.24
C ILE A 722 -18.80 24.98 -23.76
N VAL A 723 -18.81 26.10 -24.47
CA VAL A 723 -18.70 26.14 -25.92
C VAL A 723 -17.28 26.56 -26.30
N PHE A 724 -16.60 25.68 -27.05
CA PHE A 724 -15.28 25.92 -27.62
C PHE A 724 -15.39 26.61 -28.96
N HIS A 725 -14.70 27.73 -29.14
CA HIS A 725 -14.62 28.42 -30.41
C HIS A 725 -13.61 27.77 -31.37
N LYS A 726 -13.69 28.10 -32.64
CA LYS A 726 -12.71 27.71 -33.65
C LYS A 726 -11.37 28.39 -33.37
N LEU A 727 -10.30 27.66 -33.58
CA LEU A 727 -8.94 28.19 -33.44
C LEU A 727 -8.63 29.20 -34.56
N THR A 728 -8.08 30.35 -34.18
CA THR A 728 -7.55 31.35 -35.11
C THR A 728 -6.17 30.91 -35.63
N ARG A 729 -5.70 31.55 -36.72
CA ARG A 729 -4.37 31.26 -37.27
C ARG A 729 -3.23 31.58 -36.28
N GLU A 730 -3.42 32.59 -35.46
CA GLU A 730 -2.47 33.04 -34.44
C GLU A 730 -2.36 32.01 -33.30
N GLU A 731 -3.52 31.55 -32.78
CA GLU A 731 -3.57 30.49 -31.76
C GLU A 731 -2.94 29.18 -32.24
N VAL A 732 -3.18 28.82 -33.53
CA VAL A 732 -2.55 27.61 -34.09
C VAL A 732 -1.04 27.74 -34.17
N ARG A 733 -0.52 28.95 -34.39
CA ARG A 733 0.94 29.21 -34.38
C ARG A 733 1.55 29.02 -32.97
N GLU A 734 0.84 29.42 -31.94
CA GLU A 734 1.25 29.20 -30.56
C GLU A 734 1.17 27.71 -30.20
N ILE A 735 0.14 27.01 -30.63
CA ILE A 735 0.02 25.54 -30.46
C ILE A 735 1.20 24.81 -31.11
N ILE A 736 1.65 25.25 -32.30
CA ILE A 736 2.86 24.69 -32.93
C ILE A 736 4.07 24.83 -32.01
N GLU A 737 4.25 26.01 -31.40
CA GLU A 737 5.41 26.26 -30.52
C GLU A 737 5.40 25.31 -29.30
N LEU A 738 4.22 25.08 -28.71
CA LEU A 738 4.06 24.12 -27.60
C LEU A 738 4.36 22.66 -28.05
N MET A 739 3.85 22.25 -29.23
CA MET A 739 4.10 20.91 -29.76
C MET A 739 5.58 20.70 -30.09
N ILE A 740 6.23 21.71 -30.64
CA ILE A 740 7.67 21.69 -30.93
C ILE A 740 8.51 21.70 -29.62
N GLY A 741 8.01 22.34 -28.57
CA GLY A 741 8.60 22.27 -27.23
C GLY A 741 8.77 20.82 -26.76
N ARG A 742 7.78 19.95 -26.98
CA ARG A 742 7.86 18.52 -26.68
C ARG A 742 8.91 17.79 -27.53
N VAL A 743 8.96 18.11 -28.84
CA VAL A 743 9.98 17.57 -29.75
C VAL A 743 11.38 18.04 -29.31
N ARG A 744 11.54 19.32 -28.93
CA ARG A 744 12.81 19.84 -28.39
C ARG A 744 13.26 19.07 -27.16
N GLN A 745 12.36 18.74 -26.25
CA GLN A 745 12.67 17.99 -25.05
C GLN A 745 13.15 16.57 -25.39
N GLN A 746 12.46 15.86 -26.30
CA GLN A 746 12.88 14.54 -26.77
C GLN A 746 14.25 14.57 -27.49
N VAL A 747 14.50 15.64 -28.27
CA VAL A 747 15.75 15.81 -28.99
C VAL A 747 16.90 16.26 -28.07
N ALA A 748 16.60 16.95 -26.98
CA ALA A 748 17.56 17.32 -25.93
C ALA A 748 18.14 16.08 -25.20
N ASP A 749 17.39 14.99 -25.09
CA ASP A 749 17.90 13.71 -24.54
C ASP A 749 19.04 13.13 -25.39
N HIS A 750 19.11 13.53 -26.66
CA HIS A 750 20.22 13.23 -27.59
C HIS A 750 21.22 14.37 -27.72
N GLU A 751 21.24 15.32 -26.78
CA GLU A 751 22.12 16.51 -26.77
C GLU A 751 21.99 17.39 -28.02
N LEU A 752 20.83 17.42 -28.70
CA LEU A 752 20.55 18.24 -29.87
C LEU A 752 19.67 19.43 -29.52
N MET A 753 19.92 20.59 -30.13
CA MET A 753 19.07 21.77 -30.02
C MET A 753 18.29 21.96 -31.31
N LEU A 754 16.97 22.15 -31.22
CA LEU A 754 16.07 22.36 -32.36
C LEU A 754 15.55 23.80 -32.39
N GLU A 755 15.84 24.54 -33.50
CA GLU A 755 15.29 25.86 -33.75
C GLU A 755 14.51 25.89 -35.06
N LEU A 756 13.32 26.51 -35.02
CA LEU A 756 12.48 26.72 -36.20
C LEU A 756 12.39 28.16 -36.59
N ASP A 757 12.60 28.43 -37.85
CA ASP A 757 12.41 29.75 -38.45
C ASP A 757 10.90 30.07 -38.62
N ASN A 758 10.55 31.35 -38.61
CA ASN A 758 9.15 31.79 -38.76
C ASN A 758 8.51 31.30 -40.06
N GLY A 759 9.26 31.24 -41.14
CA GLY A 759 8.78 30.68 -42.41
C GLY A 759 8.45 29.21 -42.35
N ALA A 760 9.15 28.42 -41.54
CA ALA A 760 8.84 27.01 -41.31
C ALA A 760 7.56 26.86 -40.44
N LYS A 761 7.36 27.72 -39.44
CA LYS A 761 6.15 27.72 -38.60
C LYS A 761 4.91 28.06 -39.47
N ASP A 762 4.98 29.09 -40.30
CA ASP A 762 3.88 29.48 -41.18
C ASP A 762 3.54 28.36 -42.18
N PHE A 763 4.53 27.65 -42.71
CA PHE A 763 4.30 26.49 -43.57
C PHE A 763 3.59 25.36 -42.79
N LEU A 764 3.94 25.08 -41.56
CA LEU A 764 3.29 24.08 -40.71
C LEU A 764 1.84 24.50 -40.40
N VAL A 765 1.56 25.80 -40.18
CA VAL A 765 0.18 26.30 -40.05
C VAL A 765 -0.61 26.02 -41.31
N ASP A 766 -0.06 26.36 -42.49
CA ASP A 766 -0.76 26.19 -43.79
C ASP A 766 -1.08 24.71 -44.09
N LYS A 767 -0.24 23.77 -43.68
CA LYS A 767 -0.42 22.32 -43.92
C LYS A 767 -1.11 21.57 -42.77
N GLY A 768 -1.01 22.07 -41.56
CA GLY A 768 -1.49 21.41 -40.34
C GLY A 768 -2.78 21.97 -39.79
N TRP A 769 -3.32 23.07 -40.33
CA TRP A 769 -4.57 23.68 -39.91
C TRP A 769 -5.66 23.50 -40.96
N ASP A 770 -6.77 22.97 -40.51
CA ASP A 770 -8.02 22.87 -41.30
C ASP A 770 -9.16 23.50 -40.48
N PRO A 771 -9.89 24.48 -41.04
CA PRO A 771 -11.02 25.12 -40.34
C PRO A 771 -12.11 24.17 -39.86
N SER A 772 -12.21 22.95 -40.42
CA SER A 772 -13.18 21.92 -40.04
C SER A 772 -12.63 20.92 -39.04
N MET A 773 -11.30 20.66 -39.03
CA MET A 773 -10.63 19.65 -38.18
C MET A 773 -9.76 20.27 -37.09
N GLY A 774 -9.65 21.61 -37.05
CA GLY A 774 -8.84 22.34 -36.08
C GLY A 774 -7.36 22.01 -36.18
N ALA A 775 -6.70 21.87 -35.02
CA ALA A 775 -5.28 21.54 -34.90
C ALA A 775 -4.96 20.02 -34.98
N ARG A 776 -5.96 19.16 -35.24
CA ARG A 776 -5.73 17.69 -35.24
C ARG A 776 -4.78 17.22 -36.33
N PRO A 777 -4.76 17.80 -37.59
CA PRO A 777 -3.80 17.43 -38.62
C PRO A 777 -2.36 17.91 -38.31
N LEU A 778 -2.20 18.87 -37.40
CA LEU A 778 -0.92 19.50 -37.06
C LEU A 778 0.12 18.52 -36.57
N ARG A 779 -0.30 17.58 -35.71
CA ARG A 779 0.59 16.52 -35.20
C ARG A 779 1.19 15.68 -36.32
N ARG A 780 0.37 15.33 -37.34
CA ARG A 780 0.86 14.60 -38.53
C ARG A 780 1.78 15.44 -39.37
N ALA A 781 1.50 16.77 -39.48
CA ALA A 781 2.37 17.67 -40.23
C ALA A 781 3.73 17.83 -39.55
N ILE A 782 3.78 17.96 -38.23
CA ILE A 782 5.03 18.01 -37.46
C ILE A 782 5.80 16.70 -37.61
N GLN A 783 5.13 15.55 -37.46
CA GLN A 783 5.77 14.24 -37.62
C GLN A 783 6.37 14.12 -39.04
N ARG A 784 5.57 14.34 -40.07
CA ARG A 784 6.01 14.16 -41.47
C ARG A 784 7.11 15.12 -41.92
N TYR A 785 7.03 16.39 -41.50
CA TYR A 785 7.93 17.45 -42.01
C TYR A 785 9.07 17.81 -41.06
N ILE A 786 9.02 17.36 -39.79
CA ILE A 786 10.10 17.63 -38.83
C ILE A 786 10.67 16.33 -38.25
N GLU A 787 9.84 15.46 -37.60
CA GLU A 787 10.35 14.30 -36.84
C GLU A 787 10.97 13.26 -37.80
N ASP A 788 10.28 12.87 -38.86
CA ASP A 788 10.75 11.85 -39.82
C ASP A 788 12.03 12.35 -40.55
N PRO A 789 12.11 13.56 -41.14
CA PRO A 789 13.34 14.05 -41.75
C PRO A 789 14.50 14.29 -40.76
N LEU A 790 14.18 14.67 -39.50
CA LEU A 790 15.20 14.83 -38.47
C LEU A 790 15.81 13.47 -38.08
N ALA A 791 14.99 12.43 -37.91
CA ALA A 791 15.47 11.08 -37.65
C ALA A 791 16.37 10.58 -38.76
N ASP A 792 16.00 10.82 -40.05
CA ASP A 792 16.80 10.43 -41.20
C ASP A 792 18.16 11.16 -41.22
N GLU A 793 18.19 12.46 -40.93
CA GLU A 793 19.44 13.24 -40.89
C GLU A 793 20.34 12.85 -39.73
N VAL A 794 19.80 12.54 -38.55
CA VAL A 794 20.56 12.04 -37.40
C VAL A 794 21.17 10.66 -37.71
N LEU A 795 20.42 9.77 -38.37
CA LEU A 795 20.90 8.45 -38.76
C LEU A 795 22.01 8.55 -39.84
N LYS A 796 21.84 9.42 -40.84
CA LYS A 796 22.87 9.68 -41.90
C LYS A 796 24.16 10.28 -41.32
N ALA A 797 24.07 11.08 -40.23
CA ALA A 797 25.22 11.68 -39.56
C ALA A 797 25.99 10.70 -38.67
N GLY A 798 25.58 9.43 -38.53
CA GLY A 798 26.31 8.38 -37.82
C GLY A 798 25.80 8.07 -36.42
N GLY A 799 24.56 8.47 -36.09
CA GLY A 799 23.92 8.20 -34.79
C GLY A 799 24.17 9.26 -33.71
N GLY A 800 23.52 9.11 -32.55
CA GLY A 800 23.46 10.13 -31.48
C GLY A 800 24.79 10.73 -31.04
N ASP A 801 25.81 9.92 -30.77
CA ASP A 801 27.16 10.38 -30.31
C ASP A 801 27.91 11.27 -31.34
N SER A 802 27.60 11.13 -32.62
CA SER A 802 28.28 11.91 -33.71
C SER A 802 27.71 13.32 -33.90
N VAL A 803 26.52 13.57 -33.40
CA VAL A 803 25.74 14.82 -33.55
C VAL A 803 25.52 15.55 -32.23
N ALA A 804 25.95 14.97 -31.10
CA ALA A 804 25.82 15.57 -29.78
C ALA A 804 26.36 17.01 -29.73
N GLY A 805 25.61 17.92 -29.11
CA GLY A 805 25.92 19.36 -29.02
C GLY A 805 25.66 20.14 -30.30
N SER A 806 24.98 19.56 -31.33
CA SER A 806 24.69 20.25 -32.60
C SER A 806 23.37 21.02 -32.57
N LEU A 807 23.33 22.15 -33.30
CA LEU A 807 22.11 22.96 -33.50
C LEU A 807 21.47 22.54 -34.85
N VAL A 808 20.21 22.10 -34.76
CA VAL A 808 19.38 21.80 -35.93
C VAL A 808 18.47 22.99 -36.21
N THR A 809 18.70 23.63 -37.34
CA THR A 809 17.87 24.76 -37.81
C THR A 809 16.96 24.30 -38.93
N VAL A 810 15.65 24.50 -38.77
CA VAL A 810 14.63 24.19 -39.76
C VAL A 810 14.17 25.45 -40.47
N LYS A 811 14.36 25.54 -41.80
CA LYS A 811 13.97 26.68 -42.63
C LYS A 811 13.09 26.26 -43.77
N ARG A 812 12.23 27.18 -44.25
CA ARG A 812 11.46 26.95 -45.46
C ARG A 812 12.38 26.95 -46.67
N ASN A 813 12.17 26.00 -47.59
CA ASN A 813 12.90 25.94 -48.84
C ASN A 813 12.34 26.99 -49.82
N GLU A 814 13.14 28.06 -50.12
CA GLU A 814 12.73 29.12 -51.02
C GLU A 814 12.91 28.78 -52.52
N SER A 815 13.68 27.71 -52.80
CA SER A 815 13.91 27.24 -54.21
C SER A 815 12.79 26.24 -54.55
N GLY A 816 11.86 26.68 -55.34
CA GLY A 816 10.61 25.97 -55.72
C GLY A 816 10.76 24.68 -56.51
N ASP A 817 11.86 23.94 -56.43
CA ASP A 817 12.17 22.78 -57.27
C ASP A 817 11.95 21.41 -56.62
N ASP A 818 11.63 21.34 -55.29
CA ASP A 818 11.37 20.06 -54.61
C ASP A 818 10.03 20.10 -53.87
N GLU A 819 8.93 19.67 -54.52
CA GLU A 819 7.62 19.47 -53.89
C GLU A 819 7.70 18.42 -52.73
N ASP A 820 8.72 17.56 -52.72
CA ASP A 820 8.88 16.47 -51.73
C ASP A 820 9.58 16.92 -50.42
N GLN A 821 10.37 18.02 -50.44
CA GLN A 821 11.04 18.54 -49.22
C GLN A 821 10.87 20.04 -49.06
N PRO A 822 9.69 20.49 -48.61
CA PRO A 822 9.36 21.90 -48.44
C PRO A 822 10.11 22.57 -47.26
N LEU A 823 10.64 21.81 -46.34
CA LEU A 823 11.44 22.24 -45.19
C LEU A 823 12.87 21.67 -45.31
N LYS A 824 13.87 22.52 -45.13
CA LYS A 824 15.28 22.14 -45.14
C LYS A 824 15.84 22.14 -43.71
N LEU A 825 16.30 20.96 -43.26
CA LEU A 825 17.00 20.80 -42.00
C LEU A 825 18.51 21.01 -42.19
N LYS A 826 19.13 21.83 -41.34
CA LYS A 826 20.58 22.08 -41.36
C LYS A 826 21.15 21.81 -39.97
N ILE A 827 21.95 20.76 -39.88
CA ILE A 827 22.70 20.42 -38.67
C ILE A 827 24.00 21.24 -38.66
N THR A 828 24.21 22.04 -37.65
CA THR A 828 25.40 22.89 -37.49
C THR A 828 26.15 22.41 -36.22
N LYS A 829 27.35 21.86 -36.41
CA LYS A 829 28.20 21.42 -35.29
C LYS A 829 28.71 22.64 -34.50
N PRO A 830 28.76 22.59 -33.17
CA PRO A 830 29.29 23.68 -32.36
C PRO A 830 30.75 23.97 -32.76
N ARG A 831 31.08 25.25 -33.05
CA ARG A 831 32.46 25.67 -33.24
C ARG A 831 33.20 25.48 -31.90
N LYS A 832 34.18 24.52 -31.85
CA LYS A 832 35.14 24.43 -30.73
C LYS A 832 35.79 25.78 -30.55
N LYS A 833 35.49 26.48 -29.44
CA LYS A 833 36.31 27.66 -29.03
C LYS A 833 37.72 27.17 -28.86
N LYS A 834 38.64 27.65 -29.74
CA LYS A 834 40.09 27.49 -29.55
C LYS A 834 40.42 28.08 -28.18
N LYS A 835 40.82 27.26 -27.24
CA LYS A 835 41.54 27.70 -26.03
C LYS A 835 42.79 28.44 -26.53
N LYS A 836 42.94 29.70 -26.19
CA LYS A 836 44.22 30.44 -26.27
C LYS A 836 45.19 29.66 -25.37
N GLU A 837 46.16 29.01 -25.98
CA GLU A 837 47.34 28.53 -25.30
C GLU A 837 48.11 29.75 -24.83
N GLU A 838 48.22 29.95 -23.52
CA GLU A 838 49.27 30.74 -22.90
C GLU A 838 50.55 29.89 -22.92
N GLU A 839 51.59 30.38 -23.58
CA GLU A 839 52.95 29.80 -23.59
C GLU A 839 53.48 29.79 -22.13
N PRO A 840 54.08 28.67 -21.67
CA PRO A 840 54.96 28.74 -20.52
C PRO A 840 56.40 28.97 -20.98
N GLU A 841 57.05 29.93 -20.35
CA GLU A 841 58.48 30.22 -20.41
C GLU A 841 59.34 28.98 -20.21
N LYS A 842 60.34 28.90 -21.06
CA LYS A 842 61.44 27.95 -21.05
C LYS A 842 62.36 28.14 -19.85
N VAL A 843 62.52 27.09 -19.03
CA VAL A 843 63.76 26.84 -18.32
C VAL A 843 64.21 25.42 -18.69
N GLY A 844 65.41 25.35 -19.28
CA GLY A 844 66.07 24.16 -19.80
C GLY A 844 66.71 23.32 -18.71
N VAL A 845 66.97 22.09 -18.99
CA VAL A 845 68.29 21.40 -18.94
C VAL A 845 68.07 19.87 -18.91
N ALA A 846 68.60 19.27 -19.96
CA ALA A 846 69.38 18.01 -20.13
C ALA A 846 68.83 16.64 -19.74
N SER A 847 68.67 15.87 -20.83
CA SER A 847 69.25 14.56 -21.18
C SER A 847 69.36 13.44 -20.12
N THR A 848 68.84 12.30 -20.47
CA THR A 848 69.47 11.08 -20.99
C THR A 848 68.44 9.93 -21.07
N SER A 849 68.31 9.36 -22.29
CA SER A 849 68.51 7.97 -22.76
C SER A 849 68.15 6.87 -21.73
N ASP A 850 67.39 5.87 -21.99
CA ASP A 850 67.55 4.81 -22.96
C ASP A 850 66.38 3.75 -22.79
N THR A 851 65.88 3.31 -23.92
CA THR A 851 65.64 1.91 -24.40
C THR A 851 64.71 0.94 -23.72
N THR A 852 63.91 0.40 -24.62
CA THR A 852 63.48 -1.03 -24.80
C THR A 852 62.32 -1.50 -23.92
N SER A 853 61.30 -2.04 -24.46
CA SER A 853 60.88 -3.00 -25.43
C SER A 853 59.69 -3.77 -24.95
N THR A 854 58.70 -3.95 -25.85
CA THR A 854 57.93 -5.17 -26.13
C THR A 854 57.27 -5.92 -24.96
N THR A 855 56.04 -6.13 -24.96
CA THR A 855 55.36 -7.24 -25.62
C THR A 855 53.86 -7.27 -25.29
N LYS A 856 53.05 -7.42 -26.33
CA LYS A 856 51.71 -8.08 -26.25
C LYS A 856 51.92 -9.59 -26.02
N PRO A 857 50.99 -10.34 -25.48
CA PRO A 857 50.03 -11.04 -26.34
C PRO A 857 48.60 -11.19 -25.72
N SER A 858 47.64 -11.13 -26.57
CA SER A 858 46.82 -12.19 -27.23
C SER A 858 45.67 -12.79 -26.36
N GLU A 859 44.47 -12.62 -26.96
CA GLU A 859 43.29 -13.46 -26.79
C GLU A 859 43.52 -14.98 -26.89
N PRO A 860 42.61 -15.82 -26.43
CA PRO A 860 41.74 -16.52 -27.41
C PRO A 860 40.30 -16.63 -26.87
N ALA A 861 39.34 -16.42 -27.67
CA ALA A 861 38.44 -17.12 -28.58
C ALA A 861 37.80 -18.43 -28.07
N ALA A 862 36.48 -18.45 -28.24
CA ALA A 862 35.63 -19.47 -28.79
C ALA A 862 34.91 -20.49 -27.89
N GLY A 863 33.68 -20.62 -28.23
CA GLY A 863 32.85 -21.83 -28.26
C GLY A 863 31.79 -21.84 -27.18
N GLY A 864 30.55 -21.78 -27.48
CA GLY A 864 29.74 -22.52 -28.40
C GLY A 864 28.56 -23.07 -27.63
N ASP A 865 27.44 -22.78 -28.10
CA ASP A 865 26.27 -23.61 -28.39
C ASP A 865 25.23 -23.95 -27.31
N SER A 866 24.06 -23.56 -27.75
CA SER A 866 22.76 -24.30 -27.85
C SER A 866 21.92 -24.51 -26.60
N ALA A 867 20.78 -23.91 -26.68
CA ALA A 867 19.46 -24.47 -27.05
C ALA A 867 18.52 -24.87 -25.92
N GLU A 868 17.33 -24.35 -26.15
CA GLU A 868 16.01 -24.97 -25.91
C GLU A 868 15.60 -25.27 -24.45
N SER A 869 14.45 -24.97 -24.07
CA SER A 869 13.06 -24.93 -24.48
C SER A 869 12.19 -24.81 -23.22
N ALA A 870 11.21 -23.97 -23.30
CA ALA A 870 9.78 -24.24 -23.25
C ALA A 870 9.14 -24.68 -21.94
N ALA A 871 8.12 -23.88 -21.65
CA ALA A 871 6.77 -24.25 -21.14
C ALA A 871 6.67 -24.81 -19.71
N GLU A 872 5.94 -24.21 -18.86
CA GLU A 872 4.50 -23.97 -18.61
C GLU A 872 4.26 -22.81 -17.62
#